data_e2db2a8bf82095cdb1e7a205465f41cc
#
_entry.id   e2db2a8bf82095cdb1e7a205465f41cc
#
_cell.length_a   1.000
_cell.length_b   1.000
_cell.length_c   1.000
_cell.angle_alpha   90.00
_cell.angle_beta   90.00
_cell.angle_gamma   90.00
#
_symmetry.space_group_name_H-M   'P 1'
#
loop_
_entity.id
_entity.type
_entity.pdbx_description
1 polymer ?
#
loop_
_entity_poly.entity_id
_entity_poly.type
_entity_poly.pdbx_seq_one_letter_code
_entity_poly.pdbx_strand_id
1 'polypeptide(L)'
;MDNNKGFLQASVYQKGISSPLGHLDFSEPTPVWRTLNICPTGLTNEKLLSVVGKGRGLSFTVQIAESASEIMLDEPRTVNVQRNEVSVFQFIPPQGISDKQLDITATSQSNLAAYLKVSQTCEDVSENLQVVDYKKKSLRLSFATKGRFTLSKVSVPPLTDSVSRWFIGIGLKNISGDVKVKESKNVTLKLTRSFNYSYASPICALFFASFGVGILVSLCAFFLFKGSLVDPADEQFKTDTCNFSCCDLWEVIKDHWFSFGPKTYSYITGIVGNVLIVGAFQFVFANWYTMIQEGDRDNCYYNDFCYRVVSHDIPFNLMISNLSYIIHGLILAVWVLIMETKLLLLFKSHSKEFQKHPKLPEHVLSCPETNFHLLEKGIPELETQTRNNTTKTLDEEKKILEKRRIFFAEVMKKRYCFSIGYAFSWALVFEGLFSTLYHLCPSRFTFQFDSAFMFIIAGLTVLLLYNGREQDRCPDSANVKYPVGASNFFLFFIVPLFIFNYFGSLYNSDSGASKVLQGFFIGFLFIWWLVMILWAFFKLNIRDKIKSCCQWESESICNVFLFILGALVPCGLFMIYWFGDLAQVFLFACIACSAVAVLAKAKLCNWEKDYKCNCSAMKVSQGIFIVITVITFVGAFCVFHYKPTTNKTLSPENSRDKNKECTIYGFFDWHDIWHFLSSFALLMGAFVVMFMNSEKVQFPKKAITRRYTV
;
A
#
# COMPACT_ATOMS: atom_id res chain seq x y z
N MET A 1 -32.55 12.94 -52.47
CA MET A 1 -31.07 13.06 -52.31
C MET A 1 -30.64 14.42 -52.81
N ASP A 2 -30.41 15.36 -51.88
CA ASP A 2 -30.05 16.73 -52.23
C ASP A 2 -28.60 16.79 -52.72
N ASN A 3 -28.42 16.86 -54.04
CA ASN A 3 -27.13 16.92 -54.73
C ASN A 3 -26.46 18.33 -54.71
N ASN A 4 -26.88 19.22 -53.77
CA ASN A 4 -26.40 20.60 -53.75
C ASN A 4 -25.55 20.98 -52.54
N LYS A 5 -24.93 20.00 -51.86
CA LYS A 5 -23.97 20.34 -50.80
C LYS A 5 -22.66 20.76 -51.47
N GLY A 6 -22.36 22.04 -51.46
CA GLY A 6 -21.07 22.56 -51.81
C GLY A 6 -20.02 22.11 -50.79
N PHE A 7 -18.79 21.87 -51.23
CA PHE A 7 -17.63 21.69 -50.35
C PHE A 7 -16.55 22.68 -50.72
N LEU A 8 -15.78 23.10 -49.76
CA LEU A 8 -14.57 23.87 -49.92
C LEU A 8 -13.43 23.17 -49.17
N GLN A 9 -12.33 22.95 -49.85
CA GLN A 9 -11.12 22.40 -49.26
C GLN A 9 -9.98 23.39 -49.49
N ALA A 10 -9.28 23.74 -48.41
CA ALA A 10 -8.09 24.58 -48.47
C ALA A 10 -6.87 23.76 -48.06
N SER A 11 -5.85 23.71 -48.89
CA SER A 11 -4.62 22.98 -48.62
C SER A 11 -3.42 23.91 -48.75
N VAL A 12 -2.49 23.84 -47.85
CA VAL A 12 -1.27 24.64 -47.86
C VAL A 12 -0.06 23.76 -48.21
N TYR A 13 0.69 24.14 -49.19
CA TYR A 13 1.89 23.46 -49.68
C TYR A 13 3.11 24.33 -49.44
N GLN A 14 4.26 23.71 -49.32
CA GLN A 14 5.54 24.38 -49.33
C GLN A 14 6.26 24.06 -50.61
N LYS A 15 6.93 25.06 -51.21
CA LYS A 15 7.73 24.85 -52.40
C LYS A 15 8.80 23.79 -52.19
N GLY A 16 8.76 22.76 -53.03
CA GLY A 16 9.68 21.60 -52.93
C GLY A 16 9.18 20.42 -52.10
N ILE A 17 7.98 20.50 -51.51
CA ILE A 17 7.32 19.41 -50.80
C ILE A 17 6.08 18.99 -51.58
N SER A 18 5.95 17.71 -51.90
CA SER A 18 4.82 17.17 -52.70
C SER A 18 3.55 16.95 -51.90
N SER A 19 3.66 16.85 -50.55
CA SER A 19 2.51 16.68 -49.65
C SER A 19 2.06 18.03 -49.07
N PRO A 20 0.77 18.22 -48.85
CA PRO A 20 0.30 19.43 -48.17
C PRO A 20 0.82 19.48 -46.71
N LEU A 21 1.20 20.66 -46.25
CA LEU A 21 1.57 20.90 -44.85
C LEU A 21 0.34 20.79 -43.91
N GLY A 22 -0.84 20.99 -44.48
CA GLY A 22 -2.11 20.81 -43.78
C GLY A 22 -3.29 21.13 -44.70
N HIS A 23 -4.50 20.68 -44.34
CA HIS A 23 -5.70 20.92 -45.09
C HIS A 23 -6.89 21.25 -44.17
N LEU A 24 -7.82 22.04 -44.67
CA LEU A 24 -9.09 22.39 -44.04
C LEU A 24 -10.20 21.98 -44.97
N ASP A 25 -11.14 21.20 -44.45
CA ASP A 25 -12.38 20.81 -45.12
C ASP A 25 -13.56 21.56 -44.58
N PHE A 26 -14.32 22.18 -45.46
CA PHE A 26 -15.58 22.89 -45.14
C PHE A 26 -16.70 22.18 -45.90
N SER A 27 -17.42 21.32 -45.21
CA SER A 27 -18.55 20.54 -45.73
C SER A 27 -19.92 21.08 -45.28
N GLU A 28 -19.93 22.06 -44.37
CA GLU A 28 -21.17 22.62 -43.83
C GLU A 28 -21.57 23.92 -44.52
N PRO A 29 -22.88 24.16 -44.70
CA PRO A 29 -23.39 25.31 -45.44
C PRO A 29 -23.40 26.65 -44.65
N THR A 30 -22.89 26.64 -43.43
CA THR A 30 -22.84 27.86 -42.58
C THR A 30 -21.46 28.47 -42.58
N PRO A 31 -21.34 29.80 -42.41
CA PRO A 31 -20.04 30.45 -42.31
C PRO A 31 -19.29 29.92 -41.05
N VAL A 32 -18.29 29.14 -41.30
CA VAL A 32 -17.45 28.53 -40.24
C VAL A 32 -16.04 29.08 -40.40
N TRP A 33 -15.47 29.54 -39.30
CA TRP A 33 -14.06 29.88 -39.23
C TRP A 33 -13.27 28.64 -38.83
N ARG A 34 -12.22 28.35 -39.59
CA ARG A 34 -11.28 27.29 -39.25
C ARG A 34 -9.85 27.84 -39.35
N THR A 35 -9.03 27.50 -38.37
CA THR A 35 -7.64 27.94 -38.30
C THR A 35 -6.72 26.76 -38.58
N LEU A 36 -5.75 26.95 -39.45
CA LEU A 36 -4.66 26.03 -39.71
C LEU A 36 -3.36 26.66 -39.25
N ASN A 37 -2.74 26.06 -38.25
CA ASN A 37 -1.43 26.48 -37.78
C ASN A 37 -0.35 25.83 -38.66
N ILE A 38 0.43 26.65 -39.34
CA ILE A 38 1.48 26.19 -40.22
C ILE A 38 2.80 26.42 -39.54
N CYS A 39 3.52 25.33 -39.29
CA CYS A 39 4.83 25.40 -38.66
C CYS A 39 5.90 25.92 -39.64
N PRO A 40 6.83 26.80 -39.20
CA PRO A 40 7.93 27.26 -40.03
C PRO A 40 8.88 26.07 -40.30
N THR A 41 9.00 25.71 -41.56
CA THR A 41 9.98 24.74 -42.05
C THR A 41 11.16 25.50 -42.66
N GLY A 42 12.36 25.22 -42.18
CA GLY A 42 13.54 26.07 -42.39
C GLY A 42 14.13 26.17 -43.81
N LEU A 43 13.44 25.68 -44.87
CA LEU A 43 14.05 25.58 -46.21
C LEU A 43 13.60 26.64 -47.22
N THR A 44 12.41 27.16 -47.16
CA THR A 44 11.93 28.28 -47.99
C THR A 44 10.74 28.98 -47.35
N ASN A 45 10.65 30.31 -47.47
CA ASN A 45 9.51 31.06 -46.95
C ASN A 45 8.28 31.06 -47.86
N GLU A 46 8.36 30.45 -49.03
CA GLU A 46 7.27 30.44 -50.01
C GLU A 46 6.26 29.32 -49.67
N LYS A 47 5.06 29.70 -49.33
CA LYS A 47 3.91 28.82 -49.09
C LYS A 47 2.85 29.04 -50.17
N LEU A 48 2.31 27.95 -50.71
CA LEU A 48 1.27 27.96 -51.71
C LEU A 48 -0.06 27.53 -51.04
N LEU A 49 -1.04 28.37 -51.04
CA LEU A 49 -2.41 28.04 -50.64
C LEU A 49 -3.19 27.57 -51.88
N SER A 50 -3.62 26.33 -51.88
CA SER A 50 -4.55 25.79 -52.88
C SER A 50 -5.93 25.68 -52.28
N VAL A 51 -6.92 26.30 -52.91
CA VAL A 51 -8.31 26.23 -52.49
C VAL A 51 -9.11 25.58 -53.61
N VAL A 52 -9.76 24.48 -53.28
CA VAL A 52 -10.64 23.75 -54.20
C VAL A 52 -12.07 23.76 -53.62
N GLY A 53 -13.01 24.22 -54.44
CA GLY A 53 -14.40 24.28 -54.03
C GLY A 53 -15.35 23.79 -55.15
N LYS A 54 -16.45 23.16 -54.75
CA LYS A 54 -17.54 22.74 -55.58
C LYS A 54 -18.85 23.30 -55.05
N GLY A 55 -19.50 24.18 -55.79
CA GLY A 55 -20.79 24.78 -55.40
C GLY A 55 -20.98 26.14 -56.10
N ARG A 56 -22.22 26.63 -56.17
CA ARG A 56 -22.52 27.94 -56.71
C ARG A 56 -22.50 28.98 -55.56
N GLY A 57 -21.81 30.11 -55.78
CA GLY A 57 -21.81 31.25 -54.86
C GLY A 57 -20.98 31.04 -53.59
N LEU A 58 -19.97 30.19 -53.61
CA LEU A 58 -19.02 30.04 -52.49
C LEU A 58 -18.12 31.27 -52.43
N SER A 59 -18.14 31.96 -51.30
CA SER A 59 -17.19 33.00 -50.92
C SER A 59 -16.39 32.59 -49.71
N PHE A 60 -15.10 32.88 -49.72
CA PHE A 60 -14.24 32.63 -48.57
C PHE A 60 -13.25 33.78 -48.39
N THR A 61 -12.82 33.96 -47.17
CA THR A 61 -11.81 34.94 -46.78
C THR A 61 -10.65 34.19 -46.12
N VAL A 62 -9.46 34.47 -46.58
CA VAL A 62 -8.23 33.92 -45.95
C VAL A 62 -7.57 35.05 -45.17
N GLN A 63 -7.36 34.83 -43.92
CA GLN A 63 -6.55 35.70 -43.09
C GLN A 63 -5.27 34.98 -42.67
N ILE A 64 -4.14 35.57 -43.03
CA ILE A 64 -2.83 35.07 -42.63
C ILE A 64 -2.33 35.96 -41.51
N ALA A 65 -2.00 35.31 -40.38
CA ALA A 65 -1.46 35.99 -39.19
C ALA A 65 -0.27 35.20 -38.65
N GLU A 66 0.70 35.87 -38.13
CA GLU A 66 1.78 35.25 -37.39
C GLU A 66 1.27 34.88 -36.01
N SER A 67 1.13 33.57 -35.72
CA SER A 67 0.40 33.12 -34.53
C SER A 67 1.30 32.57 -33.42
N ALA A 68 2.55 32.23 -33.72
CA ALA A 68 3.45 31.71 -32.70
C ALA A 68 3.97 32.83 -31.79
N SER A 69 3.24 33.06 -30.72
CA SER A 69 3.65 34.06 -29.74
C SER A 69 4.69 33.48 -28.80
N GLU A 70 5.76 34.19 -28.60
CA GLU A 70 6.81 33.83 -27.65
C GLU A 70 6.33 33.99 -26.21
N ILE A 71 6.61 32.98 -25.36
CA ILE A 71 6.37 33.05 -23.94
C ILE A 71 7.70 33.35 -23.25
N MET A 72 7.73 34.41 -22.50
CA MET A 72 8.89 34.79 -21.69
C MET A 72 8.82 34.13 -20.29
N LEU A 73 10.00 33.92 -19.70
CA LEU A 73 10.13 33.37 -18.36
C LEU A 73 9.46 34.31 -17.35
N ASP A 74 8.72 33.73 -16.40
CA ASP A 74 7.98 34.39 -15.32
C ASP A 74 6.82 35.32 -15.75
N GLU A 75 6.54 35.46 -17.05
CA GLU A 75 5.41 36.24 -17.54
C GLU A 75 4.18 35.33 -17.81
N PRO A 76 3.05 35.59 -17.12
CA PRO A 76 1.82 34.84 -17.39
C PRO A 76 1.19 35.35 -18.69
N ARG A 77 0.76 34.41 -19.54
CA ARG A 77 0.05 34.69 -20.78
C ARG A 77 -1.30 33.99 -20.82
N THR A 78 -2.35 34.77 -20.95
CA THR A 78 -3.71 34.24 -21.06
C THR A 78 -4.13 34.14 -22.52
N VAL A 79 -4.70 33.02 -22.89
CA VAL A 79 -5.24 32.73 -24.23
C VAL A 79 -6.64 32.16 -24.11
N ASN A 80 -7.50 32.53 -25.05
CA ASN A 80 -8.83 31.91 -25.23
C ASN A 80 -8.70 30.77 -26.24
N VAL A 81 -8.85 29.54 -25.76
CA VAL A 81 -8.79 28.33 -26.58
C VAL A 81 -10.21 27.98 -27.02
N GLN A 82 -10.43 27.92 -28.31
CA GLN A 82 -11.72 27.57 -28.90
C GLN A 82 -11.74 26.12 -29.35
N ARG A 83 -12.93 25.56 -29.53
CA ARG A 83 -13.10 24.21 -30.04
C ARG A 83 -12.50 24.09 -31.45
N ASN A 84 -11.78 23.01 -31.70
CA ASN A 84 -11.11 22.74 -33.00
C ASN A 84 -9.96 23.70 -33.35
N GLU A 85 -9.54 24.56 -32.43
CA GLU A 85 -8.38 25.42 -32.60
C GLU A 85 -7.29 25.01 -31.62
N VAL A 86 -6.04 24.93 -32.09
CA VAL A 86 -4.88 24.72 -31.27
C VAL A 86 -4.11 26.02 -31.16
N SER A 87 -3.93 26.50 -29.93
CA SER A 87 -3.06 27.65 -29.67
C SER A 87 -1.63 27.18 -29.50
N VAL A 88 -0.74 27.67 -30.37
CA VAL A 88 0.68 27.29 -30.36
C VAL A 88 1.54 28.44 -29.86
N PHE A 89 2.43 28.16 -28.97
CA PHE A 89 3.40 29.08 -28.38
C PHE A 89 4.81 28.54 -28.58
N GLN A 90 5.78 29.42 -28.63
CA GLN A 90 7.19 29.04 -28.60
C GLN A 90 7.89 29.65 -27.39
N PHE A 91 8.90 28.97 -26.91
CA PHE A 91 9.82 29.53 -25.94
C PHE A 91 11.25 29.11 -26.23
N ILE A 92 12.16 29.97 -25.85
CA ILE A 92 13.61 29.72 -25.94
C ILE A 92 14.12 29.49 -24.55
N PRO A 93 14.65 28.29 -24.24
CA PRO A 93 15.23 28.02 -22.94
C PRO A 93 16.38 29.01 -22.67
N PRO A 94 16.42 29.63 -21.47
CA PRO A 94 17.53 30.47 -21.09
C PRO A 94 18.86 29.74 -21.13
N GLN A 95 19.94 30.41 -21.56
CA GLN A 95 21.28 29.81 -21.59
C GLN A 95 21.69 29.29 -20.20
N GLY A 96 22.33 28.14 -20.14
CA GLY A 96 22.72 27.47 -18.88
C GLY A 96 21.54 26.87 -18.10
N ILE A 97 20.42 26.58 -18.74
CA ILE A 97 19.25 25.94 -18.12
C ILE A 97 19.40 24.43 -17.98
N SER A 98 20.36 23.83 -18.69
CA SER A 98 20.58 22.38 -18.68
C SER A 98 20.74 21.79 -17.27
N ASP A 99 21.27 22.55 -16.32
CA ASP A 99 21.42 22.15 -14.91
C ASP A 99 20.23 22.58 -14.03
N LYS A 100 19.22 23.23 -14.58
CA LYS A 100 18.02 23.72 -13.90
C LYS A 100 16.79 23.03 -14.43
N GLN A 101 15.73 23.08 -13.66
CA GLN A 101 14.42 22.56 -14.06
C GLN A 101 13.50 23.74 -14.43
N LEU A 102 12.61 23.49 -15.38
CA LEU A 102 11.67 24.46 -15.90
C LEU A 102 10.25 23.94 -15.75
N ASP A 103 9.39 24.72 -15.07
CA ASP A 103 7.97 24.38 -14.90
C ASP A 103 7.13 25.13 -15.92
N ILE A 104 6.34 24.40 -16.68
CA ILE A 104 5.31 24.90 -17.60
C ILE A 104 3.98 24.65 -16.95
N THR A 105 3.32 25.70 -16.46
CA THR A 105 2.06 25.62 -15.73
C THR A 105 0.94 26.21 -16.55
N ALA A 106 -0.13 25.44 -16.76
CA ALA A 106 -1.40 25.88 -17.34
C ALA A 106 -2.46 25.95 -16.25
N THR A 107 -3.18 27.09 -16.14
CA THR A 107 -4.27 27.25 -15.19
C THR A 107 -5.52 27.84 -15.88
N SER A 108 -6.69 27.47 -15.41
CA SER A 108 -7.98 27.93 -15.93
C SER A 108 -9.05 27.89 -14.84
N GLN A 109 -10.03 28.78 -14.94
CA GLN A 109 -11.23 28.73 -14.09
C GLN A 109 -12.31 27.81 -14.64
N SER A 110 -12.20 27.41 -15.91
CA SER A 110 -13.14 26.51 -16.57
C SER A 110 -12.77 25.06 -16.36
N ASN A 111 -13.77 24.23 -16.03
CA ASN A 111 -13.61 22.78 -15.86
C ASN A 111 -13.59 22.00 -17.20
N LEU A 112 -13.67 22.68 -18.34
CA LEU A 112 -13.56 22.01 -19.64
C LEU A 112 -12.19 21.35 -19.76
N ALA A 113 -12.17 20.09 -20.19
CA ALA A 113 -10.93 19.35 -20.38
C ALA A 113 -10.14 19.91 -21.59
N ALA A 114 -8.85 20.11 -21.40
CA ALA A 114 -7.93 20.57 -22.45
C ALA A 114 -6.64 19.74 -22.41
N TYR A 115 -5.99 19.63 -23.55
CA TYR A 115 -4.64 19.09 -23.66
C TYR A 115 -3.61 20.20 -23.59
N LEU A 116 -2.53 19.91 -22.88
CA LEU A 116 -1.28 20.64 -22.92
C LEU A 116 -0.21 19.70 -23.47
N LYS A 117 0.45 20.09 -24.56
CA LYS A 117 1.52 19.32 -25.19
C LYS A 117 2.75 20.16 -25.35
N VAL A 118 3.90 19.60 -25.08
CA VAL A 118 5.20 20.26 -25.19
C VAL A 118 6.12 19.41 -26.08
N SER A 119 6.72 20.00 -27.09
CA SER A 119 7.60 19.32 -28.03
C SER A 119 8.73 20.22 -28.53
N GLN A 120 9.75 19.60 -29.06
CA GLN A 120 10.83 20.28 -29.78
C GLN A 120 10.46 20.59 -31.25
N THR A 121 9.34 20.05 -31.75
CA THR A 121 8.83 20.24 -33.10
C THR A 121 7.47 20.95 -33.05
N CYS A 122 7.28 21.95 -33.89
CA CYS A 122 6.04 22.69 -33.99
C CYS A 122 4.88 21.83 -34.52
N GLU A 123 5.12 20.97 -35.49
CA GLU A 123 4.11 20.10 -36.11
C GLU A 123 3.45 19.19 -35.09
N ASP A 124 4.23 18.69 -34.13
CA ASP A 124 3.78 17.76 -33.11
C ASP A 124 2.76 18.39 -32.18
N VAL A 125 2.89 19.68 -31.88
CA VAL A 125 1.98 20.41 -31.00
C VAL A 125 0.80 21.03 -31.74
N SER A 126 0.92 21.30 -33.04
CA SER A 126 -0.14 21.94 -33.85
C SER A 126 -1.10 20.94 -34.48
N GLU A 127 -0.57 19.91 -35.14
CA GLU A 127 -1.38 18.95 -35.91
C GLU A 127 -1.75 17.71 -35.10
N ASN A 128 -0.83 17.25 -34.25
CA ASN A 128 -0.93 15.99 -33.53
C ASN A 128 -1.20 16.20 -32.02
N LEU A 129 -1.88 17.25 -31.62
CA LEU A 129 -2.11 17.54 -30.20
C LEU A 129 -2.80 16.38 -29.45
N GLN A 130 -3.77 15.75 -30.11
CA GLN A 130 -4.55 14.64 -29.52
C GLN A 130 -3.92 13.27 -29.75
N VAL A 131 -3.00 13.17 -30.70
CA VAL A 131 -2.37 11.91 -31.09
C VAL A 131 -1.10 11.69 -30.25
N VAL A 132 -0.95 10.47 -29.79
CA VAL A 132 0.26 10.00 -29.13
C VAL A 132 1.05 9.17 -30.15
N ASP A 133 2.29 9.56 -30.42
CA ASP A 133 3.16 8.86 -31.37
C ASP A 133 4.44 8.41 -30.67
N TYR A 134 4.69 7.11 -30.71
CA TYR A 134 5.89 6.47 -30.15
C TYR A 134 7.22 7.05 -30.65
N LYS A 135 7.24 7.65 -31.83
CA LYS A 135 8.47 8.13 -32.47
C LYS A 135 8.79 9.59 -32.16
N LYS A 136 7.83 10.35 -31.69
CA LYS A 136 8.00 11.78 -31.44
C LYS A 136 8.24 12.03 -29.95
N LYS A 137 9.35 12.68 -29.66
CA LYS A 137 9.73 13.04 -28.28
C LYS A 137 8.95 14.27 -27.82
N SER A 138 7.75 14.06 -27.36
CA SER A 138 6.88 15.10 -26.82
C SER A 138 6.27 14.67 -25.49
N LEU A 139 5.87 15.62 -24.65
CA LEU A 139 5.11 15.40 -23.43
C LEU A 139 3.69 15.94 -23.61
N ARG A 140 2.70 15.12 -23.28
CA ARG A 140 1.29 15.49 -23.30
C ARG A 140 0.64 15.19 -21.95
N LEU A 141 -0.26 16.07 -21.52
CA LEU A 141 -1.20 15.82 -20.43
C LEU A 141 -2.54 16.46 -20.74
N SER A 142 -3.62 15.93 -20.15
CA SER A 142 -4.92 16.59 -20.09
C SER A 142 -5.09 17.31 -18.75
N PHE A 143 -5.80 18.44 -18.73
CA PHE A 143 -6.10 19.20 -17.50
C PHE A 143 -7.49 19.83 -17.57
N ALA A 144 -8.12 19.95 -16.40
CA ALA A 144 -9.36 20.72 -16.25
C ALA A 144 -9.04 22.13 -15.73
N THR A 145 -8.68 22.30 -14.47
CA THR A 145 -8.38 23.64 -13.93
C THR A 145 -6.88 23.96 -13.89
N LYS A 146 -6.03 22.93 -13.78
CA LYS A 146 -4.57 23.11 -13.70
C LYS A 146 -3.81 21.90 -14.21
N GLY A 147 -2.65 22.16 -14.82
CA GLY A 147 -1.70 21.15 -15.23
C GLY A 147 -0.29 21.71 -15.22
N ARG A 148 0.71 20.88 -14.99
CA ARG A 148 2.13 21.27 -14.95
C ARG A 148 3.01 20.21 -15.59
N PHE A 149 3.98 20.65 -16.39
CA PHE A 149 5.15 19.86 -16.73
C PHE A 149 6.37 20.44 -16.06
N THR A 150 7.23 19.57 -15.55
CA THR A 150 8.59 19.94 -15.15
C THR A 150 9.57 19.35 -16.16
N LEU A 151 10.21 20.21 -16.94
CA LEU A 151 11.26 19.82 -17.88
C LEU A 151 12.61 19.88 -17.16
N SER A 152 13.42 18.85 -17.39
CA SER A 152 14.78 18.74 -16.84
C SER A 152 15.70 18.03 -17.84
N LYS A 153 16.97 17.93 -17.56
CA LYS A 153 17.89 17.15 -18.40
C LYS A 153 17.58 15.64 -18.41
N VAL A 154 16.81 15.15 -17.45
CA VAL A 154 16.41 13.74 -17.34
C VAL A 154 14.98 13.49 -17.82
N SER A 155 14.22 14.51 -18.16
CA SER A 155 12.88 14.35 -18.77
C SER A 155 13.02 13.80 -20.20
N VAL A 156 11.93 13.30 -20.74
CA VAL A 156 11.87 12.80 -22.13
C VAL A 156 10.77 13.58 -22.88
N PRO A 157 11.13 14.50 -23.79
CA PRO A 157 12.47 14.86 -24.24
C PRO A 157 13.29 15.67 -23.21
N PRO A 158 14.63 15.52 -23.23
CA PRO A 158 15.48 16.20 -22.25
C PRO A 158 15.61 17.70 -22.55
N LEU A 159 15.62 18.50 -21.50
CA LEU A 159 15.93 19.92 -21.58
C LEU A 159 17.45 20.07 -21.76
N THR A 160 17.88 20.48 -22.95
CA THR A 160 19.30 20.65 -23.32
C THR A 160 19.54 22.02 -23.91
N ASP A 161 20.74 22.57 -23.74
CA ASP A 161 21.15 23.86 -24.33
C ASP A 161 21.33 23.77 -25.85
N SER A 162 21.35 22.57 -26.41
CA SER A 162 21.47 22.35 -27.87
C SER A 162 20.18 22.61 -28.65
N VAL A 163 19.01 22.60 -27.92
CA VAL A 163 17.71 22.83 -28.55
C VAL A 163 17.34 24.30 -28.39
N SER A 164 17.39 25.02 -29.50
CA SER A 164 17.19 26.47 -29.54
C SER A 164 15.72 26.90 -29.30
N ARG A 165 14.75 26.05 -29.58
CA ARG A 165 13.32 26.39 -29.51
C ARG A 165 12.49 25.20 -29.05
N TRP A 166 11.48 25.48 -28.24
CA TRP A 166 10.46 24.56 -27.81
C TRP A 166 9.08 25.12 -28.15
N PHE A 167 8.14 24.23 -28.36
CA PHE A 167 6.78 24.57 -28.70
C PHE A 167 5.80 24.02 -27.67
N ILE A 168 4.77 24.78 -27.37
CA ILE A 168 3.67 24.43 -26.45
C ILE A 168 2.38 24.53 -27.23
N GLY A 169 1.62 23.44 -27.30
CA GLY A 169 0.28 23.40 -27.88
C GLY A 169 -0.79 23.26 -26.81
N ILE A 170 -1.87 24.02 -26.94
CA ILE A 170 -3.05 23.92 -26.11
C ILE A 170 -4.28 23.81 -26.99
N GLY A 171 -5.16 22.85 -26.70
CA GLY A 171 -6.43 22.68 -27.37
C GLY A 171 -7.44 21.96 -26.50
N LEU A 172 -8.73 22.18 -26.77
CA LEU A 172 -9.77 21.47 -26.03
C LEU A 172 -9.81 19.98 -26.35
N LYS A 173 -10.06 19.17 -25.34
CA LYS A 173 -10.26 17.73 -25.50
C LYS A 173 -11.64 17.48 -26.11
N ASN A 174 -11.70 16.80 -27.26
CA ASN A 174 -12.97 16.43 -27.88
C ASN A 174 -13.69 15.41 -27.01
N ILE A 175 -14.74 15.85 -26.34
CA ILE A 175 -15.66 14.94 -25.65
C ILE A 175 -16.70 14.50 -26.70
N SER A 176 -16.79 13.20 -26.96
CA SER A 176 -17.79 12.62 -27.86
C SER A 176 -19.19 12.81 -27.27
N GLY A 177 -19.91 13.78 -27.77
CA GLY A 177 -21.30 14.10 -27.41
C GLY A 177 -21.86 15.18 -28.30
N ASP A 178 -23.16 15.17 -28.59
CA ASP A 178 -23.92 16.17 -29.39
C ASP A 178 -23.69 17.57 -28.84
N VAL A 179 -22.84 18.35 -29.50
CA VAL A 179 -22.49 19.67 -28.99
C VAL A 179 -22.81 20.77 -30.01
N LYS A 180 -23.88 21.48 -29.73
CA LYS A 180 -24.29 22.69 -30.41
C LYS A 180 -23.78 23.99 -29.77
N VAL A 181 -22.86 23.93 -28.80
CA VAL A 181 -22.39 25.08 -28.02
C VAL A 181 -20.99 25.50 -28.47
N LYS A 182 -20.79 26.79 -28.73
CA LYS A 182 -19.46 27.40 -28.87
C LYS A 182 -18.73 27.34 -27.53
N GLU A 183 -18.00 26.25 -27.27
CA GLU A 183 -17.21 26.12 -26.07
C GLU A 183 -15.85 26.78 -26.25
N SER A 184 -15.50 27.65 -25.34
CA SER A 184 -14.18 28.26 -25.25
C SER A 184 -13.66 28.21 -23.81
N LYS A 185 -12.35 28.22 -23.67
CA LYS A 185 -11.66 28.12 -22.37
C LYS A 185 -10.53 29.14 -22.32
N ASN A 186 -10.57 30.01 -21.30
CA ASN A 186 -9.43 30.86 -21.00
C ASN A 186 -8.37 30.09 -20.20
N VAL A 187 -7.19 30.01 -20.75
CA VAL A 187 -6.04 29.32 -20.13
C VAL A 187 -4.91 30.33 -19.93
N THR A 188 -4.41 30.40 -18.71
CA THR A 188 -3.21 31.17 -18.38
C THR A 188 -2.02 30.23 -18.33
N LEU A 189 -1.08 30.45 -19.26
CA LEU A 189 0.21 29.78 -19.30
C LEU A 189 1.24 30.59 -18.52
N LYS A 190 2.07 29.92 -17.75
CA LYS A 190 3.22 30.49 -17.07
C LYS A 190 4.41 29.57 -17.15
N LEU A 191 5.55 30.12 -17.54
CA LEU A 191 6.84 29.45 -17.60
C LEU A 191 7.67 29.96 -16.40
N THR A 192 8.08 29.07 -15.50
CA THR A 192 8.84 29.45 -14.31
C THR A 192 10.04 28.52 -14.13
N ARG A 193 11.09 29.03 -13.48
CA ARG A 193 12.15 28.14 -13.02
C ARG A 193 11.60 27.29 -11.87
N SER A 194 11.78 25.98 -11.97
CA SER A 194 11.38 25.06 -10.92
C SER A 194 12.19 25.34 -9.65
N PHE A 195 11.59 25.01 -8.52
CA PHE A 195 12.25 25.12 -7.22
C PHE A 195 13.54 24.27 -7.21
N ASN A 196 14.65 24.89 -6.89
CA ASN A 196 15.91 24.17 -6.72
C ASN A 196 15.91 23.47 -5.36
N TYR A 197 15.71 22.16 -5.36
CA TYR A 197 15.65 21.34 -4.17
C TYR A 197 16.92 20.49 -4.00
N SER A 198 17.37 20.37 -2.75
CA SER A 198 18.36 19.38 -2.37
C SER A 198 17.63 18.09 -2.00
N TYR A 199 17.89 17.01 -2.72
CA TYR A 199 17.30 15.69 -2.40
C TYR A 199 18.04 14.98 -1.24
N ALA A 200 19.28 15.30 -0.98
CA ALA A 200 20.06 14.67 0.07
C ALA A 200 19.49 14.95 1.47
N SER A 201 19.16 16.21 1.76
CA SER A 201 18.62 16.63 3.08
C SER A 201 17.29 15.94 3.42
N PRO A 202 16.25 15.97 2.57
CA PRO A 202 14.98 15.31 2.90
C PRO A 202 15.10 13.78 2.98
N ILE A 203 15.96 13.15 2.17
CA ILE A 203 16.19 11.70 2.23
C ILE A 203 16.89 11.32 3.54
N CYS A 204 17.95 12.04 3.92
CA CYS A 204 18.61 11.84 5.21
C CYS A 204 17.64 12.06 6.37
N ALA A 205 16.83 13.12 6.33
CA ALA A 205 15.82 13.39 7.35
C ALA A 205 14.81 12.24 7.47
N LEU A 206 14.28 11.75 6.35
CA LEU A 206 13.35 10.60 6.32
C LEU A 206 14.01 9.33 6.90
N PHE A 207 15.24 9.03 6.47
CA PHE A 207 15.97 7.85 6.94
C PHE A 207 16.20 7.91 8.46
N PHE A 208 16.80 9.00 8.95
CA PHE A 208 17.12 9.13 10.37
C PHE A 208 15.88 9.28 11.25
N ALA A 209 14.82 9.95 10.76
CA ALA A 209 13.56 10.02 11.47
C ALA A 209 12.91 8.62 11.58
N SER A 210 12.80 7.88 10.48
CA SER A 210 12.21 6.53 10.48
C SER A 210 13.02 5.59 11.35
N PHE A 211 14.34 5.60 11.23
CA PHE A 211 15.23 4.74 12.02
C PHE A 211 15.19 5.11 13.51
N GLY A 212 15.37 6.40 13.84
CA GLY A 212 15.39 6.88 15.22
C GLY A 212 14.07 6.68 15.95
N VAL A 213 12.95 7.02 15.29
CA VAL A 213 11.60 6.80 15.85
C VAL A 213 11.32 5.30 15.97
N GLY A 214 11.68 4.49 14.97
CA GLY A 214 11.51 3.05 15.01
C GLY A 214 12.28 2.39 16.17
N ILE A 215 13.55 2.77 16.38
CA ILE A 215 14.36 2.30 17.51
C ILE A 215 13.75 2.75 18.84
N LEU A 216 13.39 4.02 18.98
CA LEU A 216 12.80 4.55 20.21
C LEU A 216 11.54 3.78 20.60
N VAL A 217 10.62 3.58 19.66
CA VAL A 217 9.38 2.83 19.89
C VAL A 217 9.66 1.37 20.24
N SER A 218 10.62 0.74 19.56
CA SER A 218 11.01 -0.64 19.84
C SER A 218 11.62 -0.81 21.23
N LEU A 219 12.42 0.16 21.68
CA LEU A 219 12.94 0.19 23.05
C LEU A 219 11.79 0.41 24.06
N CYS A 220 10.88 1.35 23.81
CA CYS A 220 9.70 1.54 24.65
C CYS A 220 8.87 0.24 24.73
N ALA A 221 8.58 -0.39 23.59
CA ALA A 221 7.87 -1.67 23.55
C ALA A 221 8.62 -2.78 24.32
N PHE A 222 9.95 -2.83 24.19
CA PHE A 222 10.78 -3.79 24.92
C PHE A 222 10.63 -3.62 26.43
N PHE A 223 10.78 -2.40 26.96
CA PHE A 223 10.65 -2.15 28.40
C PHE A 223 9.22 -2.33 28.93
N LEU A 224 8.22 -1.95 28.16
CA LEU A 224 6.82 -2.04 28.55
C LEU A 224 6.28 -3.47 28.52
N PHE A 225 6.71 -4.30 27.56
CA PHE A 225 6.08 -5.59 27.27
C PHE A 225 6.99 -6.79 27.49
N LYS A 226 8.26 -6.58 27.81
CA LYS A 226 9.23 -7.68 27.96
C LYS A 226 8.76 -8.73 28.97
N GLY A 227 8.27 -8.31 30.13
CA GLY A 227 7.79 -9.21 31.19
C GLY A 227 6.54 -10.02 30.82
N SER A 228 5.73 -9.50 29.89
CA SER A 228 4.53 -10.19 29.39
C SER A 228 4.85 -11.22 28.30
N LEU A 229 5.93 -10.98 27.52
CA LEU A 229 6.25 -11.81 26.37
C LEU A 229 7.17 -12.99 26.71
N VAL A 230 8.18 -12.80 27.56
CA VAL A 230 9.25 -13.77 27.75
C VAL A 230 9.61 -14.01 29.20
N ASP A 231 9.56 -12.98 30.07
CA ASP A 231 10.07 -13.15 31.43
C ASP A 231 9.20 -14.11 32.28
N PRO A 232 9.83 -15.07 32.97
CA PRO A 232 9.13 -15.95 33.88
C PRO A 232 8.58 -15.17 35.10
N ALA A 233 7.52 -15.68 35.70
CA ALA A 233 6.96 -15.12 36.94
C ALA A 233 7.90 -15.29 38.15
N ASP A 234 8.94 -16.10 38.04
CA ASP A 234 9.85 -16.47 39.11
C ASP A 234 11.11 -15.57 39.13
N GLU A 235 11.37 -14.91 40.25
CA GLU A 235 12.52 -13.98 40.40
C GLU A 235 13.88 -14.65 40.32
N GLN A 236 13.98 -15.96 40.56
CA GLN A 236 15.26 -16.71 40.52
C GLN A 236 15.87 -16.81 39.11
N PHE A 237 15.08 -16.62 38.05
CA PHE A 237 15.54 -16.68 36.64
C PHE A 237 16.02 -15.36 36.07
N LYS A 238 15.86 -14.25 36.78
CA LYS A 238 16.25 -12.92 36.30
C LYS A 238 17.78 -12.78 36.11
N THR A 239 18.56 -13.57 36.81
CA THR A 239 20.05 -13.47 36.81
C THR A 239 20.72 -14.18 35.65
N ASP A 240 20.15 -15.29 35.14
CA ASP A 240 20.80 -16.11 34.11
C ASP A 240 20.57 -15.63 32.69
N THR A 241 19.57 -14.78 32.47
CA THR A 241 19.19 -14.30 31.10
C THR A 241 19.93 -13.03 30.65
N CYS A 242 20.81 -12.47 31.50
CA CYS A 242 21.58 -11.27 31.15
C CYS A 242 22.80 -11.52 30.27
N ASN A 243 23.28 -12.77 30.17
CA ASN A 243 24.44 -13.12 29.36
C ASN A 243 24.01 -13.57 27.95
N PHE A 244 23.66 -12.61 27.14
CA PHE A 244 23.33 -12.79 25.74
C PHE A 244 24.60 -12.82 24.91
N SER A 245 24.91 -13.95 24.25
CA SER A 245 26.07 -14.05 23.37
C SER A 245 25.66 -13.94 21.88
N CYS A 246 26.56 -13.41 21.05
CA CYS A 246 26.34 -13.40 19.59
C CYS A 246 26.21 -14.82 19.02
N CYS A 247 26.78 -15.84 19.69
CA CYS A 247 26.63 -17.23 19.27
C CYS A 247 25.19 -17.73 19.44
N ASP A 248 24.51 -17.34 20.52
CA ASP A 248 23.10 -17.70 20.74
C ASP A 248 22.18 -17.06 19.70
N LEU A 249 22.45 -15.81 19.34
CA LEU A 249 21.74 -15.13 18.26
C LEU A 249 21.93 -15.83 16.92
N TRP A 250 23.17 -16.27 16.62
CA TRP A 250 23.48 -16.98 15.39
C TRP A 250 22.82 -18.36 15.32
N GLU A 251 22.74 -19.09 16.44
CA GLU A 251 21.98 -20.35 16.50
C GLU A 251 20.51 -20.13 16.17
N VAL A 252 19.90 -19.08 16.71
CA VAL A 252 18.49 -18.74 16.41
C VAL A 252 18.30 -18.34 14.94
N ILE A 253 19.20 -17.53 14.39
CA ILE A 253 19.15 -17.15 12.96
C ILE A 253 19.30 -18.40 12.10
N LYS A 254 20.25 -19.28 12.38
CA LYS A 254 20.46 -20.52 11.65
C LYS A 254 19.24 -21.42 11.72
N ASP A 255 18.66 -21.60 12.90
CA ASP A 255 17.44 -22.37 13.10
C ASP A 255 16.23 -21.74 12.35
N HIS A 256 16.18 -20.40 12.31
CA HIS A 256 15.15 -19.68 11.55
C HIS A 256 15.23 -19.93 10.04
N TRP A 257 16.43 -19.98 9.46
CA TRP A 257 16.61 -20.12 8.01
C TRP A 257 16.53 -21.56 7.52
N PHE A 258 16.85 -22.54 8.36
CA PHE A 258 17.06 -23.93 7.94
C PHE A 258 16.07 -24.94 8.55
N SER A 259 15.20 -24.55 9.49
CA SER A 259 14.22 -25.46 10.07
C SER A 259 12.80 -25.17 9.57
N PHE A 260 12.10 -26.21 9.14
CA PHE A 260 10.65 -26.19 8.85
C PHE A 260 9.90 -26.36 10.17
N GLY A 261 8.82 -25.58 10.37
CA GLY A 261 8.01 -25.75 11.58
C GLY A 261 7.18 -24.51 11.90
N PRO A 262 7.16 -24.02 13.13
CA PRO A 262 6.32 -22.90 13.54
C PRO A 262 6.55 -21.60 12.77
N LYS A 263 7.56 -21.55 11.90
CA LYS A 263 7.93 -20.41 11.04
C LYS A 263 7.26 -20.39 9.67
N THR A 264 6.35 -21.30 9.41
CA THR A 264 5.66 -21.45 8.11
C THR A 264 5.00 -20.15 7.64
N TYR A 265 4.46 -19.34 8.54
CA TYR A 265 3.87 -18.04 8.18
C TYR A 265 4.88 -17.07 7.60
N SER A 266 6.04 -16.93 8.23
CA SER A 266 7.12 -16.08 7.73
C SER A 266 7.63 -16.55 6.37
N TYR A 267 7.81 -17.85 6.21
CA TYR A 267 8.24 -18.47 4.95
C TYR A 267 7.26 -18.21 3.81
N ILE A 268 5.97 -18.50 4.02
CA ILE A 268 4.95 -18.32 2.98
C ILE A 268 4.81 -16.83 2.64
N THR A 269 4.81 -15.93 3.64
CA THR A 269 4.78 -14.48 3.39
C THR A 269 5.96 -14.03 2.54
N GLY A 270 7.16 -14.52 2.84
CA GLY A 270 8.36 -14.23 2.04
C GLY A 270 8.28 -14.78 0.61
N ILE A 271 7.82 -16.01 0.43
CA ILE A 271 7.63 -16.60 -0.90
C ILE A 271 6.60 -15.81 -1.71
N VAL A 272 5.43 -15.54 -1.12
CA VAL A 272 4.36 -14.75 -1.78
C VAL A 272 4.89 -13.38 -2.18
N GLY A 273 5.63 -12.69 -1.29
CA GLY A 273 6.24 -11.40 -1.60
C GLY A 273 7.22 -11.47 -2.78
N ASN A 274 8.15 -12.44 -2.74
CA ASN A 274 9.14 -12.59 -3.81
C ASN A 274 8.54 -12.99 -5.15
N VAL A 275 7.51 -13.82 -5.18
CA VAL A 275 6.82 -14.19 -6.44
C VAL A 275 6.04 -13.01 -6.99
N LEU A 276 5.27 -12.33 -6.15
CA LEU A 276 4.45 -11.20 -6.59
C LEU A 276 5.28 -9.99 -7.02
N ILE A 277 6.45 -9.73 -6.39
CA ILE A 277 7.27 -8.56 -6.74
C ILE A 277 7.80 -8.65 -8.17
N VAL A 278 8.10 -9.85 -8.67
CA VAL A 278 8.54 -10.05 -10.05
C VAL A 278 7.41 -9.66 -11.02
N GLY A 279 6.19 -10.13 -10.75
CA GLY A 279 5.01 -9.76 -11.55
C GLY A 279 4.69 -8.27 -11.46
N ALA A 280 4.70 -7.70 -10.25
CA ALA A 280 4.46 -6.27 -10.05
C ALA A 280 5.47 -5.40 -10.79
N PHE A 281 6.76 -5.74 -10.68
CA PHE A 281 7.82 -5.03 -11.39
C PHE A 281 7.59 -5.07 -12.91
N GLN A 282 7.29 -6.24 -13.47
CA GLN A 282 7.07 -6.40 -14.91
C GLN A 282 5.90 -5.53 -15.39
N PHE A 283 4.75 -5.57 -14.72
CA PHE A 283 3.57 -4.80 -15.14
C PHE A 283 3.74 -3.30 -14.93
N VAL A 284 4.22 -2.88 -13.78
CA VAL A 284 4.37 -1.46 -13.47
C VAL A 284 5.47 -0.82 -14.31
N PHE A 285 6.59 -1.52 -14.49
CA PHE A 285 7.68 -1.05 -15.35
C PHE A 285 7.24 -0.95 -16.80
N ALA A 286 6.48 -1.91 -17.33
CA ALA A 286 5.95 -1.84 -18.69
C ALA A 286 5.04 -0.62 -18.87
N ASN A 287 4.12 -0.34 -17.92
CA ASN A 287 3.26 0.84 -17.98
C ASN A 287 4.06 2.15 -17.91
N TRP A 288 5.02 2.24 -17.00
CA TRP A 288 5.90 3.40 -16.91
C TRP A 288 6.73 3.59 -18.19
N TYR A 289 7.29 2.51 -18.72
CA TYR A 289 8.09 2.57 -19.95
C TYR A 289 7.23 3.02 -21.14
N THR A 290 6.00 2.51 -21.25
CA THR A 290 5.04 2.96 -22.27
C THR A 290 4.75 4.45 -22.12
N MET A 291 4.47 4.93 -20.92
CA MET A 291 4.25 6.36 -20.64
C MET A 291 5.44 7.22 -21.08
N ILE A 292 6.67 6.79 -20.80
CA ILE A 292 7.88 7.50 -21.21
C ILE A 292 8.05 7.50 -22.74
N GLN A 293 7.80 6.37 -23.41
CA GLN A 293 7.92 6.24 -24.86
C GLN A 293 6.87 7.08 -25.62
N GLU A 294 5.65 7.09 -25.12
CA GLU A 294 4.55 7.87 -25.70
C GLU A 294 4.59 9.34 -25.28
N GLY A 295 5.23 9.65 -24.15
CA GLY A 295 5.19 10.97 -23.55
C GLY A 295 3.80 11.34 -23.02
N ASP A 296 2.90 10.36 -22.81
CA ASP A 296 1.54 10.58 -22.37
C ASP A 296 1.43 10.46 -20.84
N ARG A 297 1.45 11.60 -20.17
CA ARG A 297 1.31 11.70 -18.70
C ARG A 297 -0.07 11.30 -18.16
N ASP A 298 -1.06 11.08 -19.04
CA ASP A 298 -2.39 10.63 -18.62
C ASP A 298 -2.42 9.15 -18.25
N ASN A 299 -1.41 8.39 -18.65
CA ASN A 299 -1.28 6.98 -18.31
C ASN A 299 -0.95 6.73 -16.83
N CYS A 300 -0.31 7.70 -16.15
CA CYS A 300 0.10 7.61 -14.75
C CYS A 300 -0.39 8.82 -13.95
N TYR A 301 -1.06 8.56 -12.83
CA TYR A 301 -1.69 9.60 -12.00
C TYR A 301 -0.71 10.21 -11.02
N TYR A 302 0.13 11.13 -11.48
CA TYR A 302 1.11 11.82 -10.64
C TYR A 302 0.54 13.09 -10.00
N ASN A 303 1.15 13.50 -8.88
CA ASN A 303 1.06 14.88 -8.42
C ASN A 303 2.11 15.72 -9.16
N ASP A 304 1.74 16.24 -10.34
CA ASP A 304 2.64 17.00 -11.21
C ASP A 304 3.17 18.29 -10.56
N PHE A 305 2.53 18.77 -9.47
CA PHE A 305 2.97 19.94 -8.70
C PHE A 305 4.03 19.61 -7.63
N CYS A 306 4.16 18.31 -7.28
CA CYS A 306 5.20 17.80 -6.43
C CYS A 306 5.84 16.56 -7.06
N TYR A 307 6.36 16.71 -8.28
CA TYR A 307 7.04 15.67 -9.03
C TYR A 307 8.55 15.95 -8.99
N ARG A 308 9.29 15.20 -8.16
CA ARG A 308 10.72 15.42 -7.94
C ARG A 308 11.54 14.27 -8.52
N VAL A 309 12.40 14.59 -9.46
CA VAL A 309 13.28 13.64 -10.17
C VAL A 309 14.73 13.81 -9.71
N VAL A 310 15.48 12.73 -9.72
CA VAL A 310 16.91 12.76 -9.35
C VAL A 310 17.78 12.39 -10.55
N SER A 311 17.59 11.22 -11.15
CA SER A 311 18.46 10.76 -12.25
C SER A 311 17.69 10.36 -13.50
N HIS A 312 16.48 9.91 -13.38
CA HIS A 312 15.58 9.49 -14.45
C HIS A 312 14.24 10.17 -14.29
N ASP A 313 13.40 10.16 -15.31
CA ASP A 313 12.05 10.72 -15.25
C ASP A 313 11.10 9.82 -14.44
N ILE A 314 11.38 9.73 -13.15
CA ILE A 314 10.61 8.97 -12.16
C ILE A 314 10.26 9.85 -10.95
N PRO A 315 9.11 9.65 -10.31
CA PRO A 315 8.68 10.41 -9.12
C PRO A 315 9.43 9.95 -7.89
N PHE A 316 10.70 10.35 -7.79
CA PHE A 316 11.62 9.84 -6.79
C PHE A 316 11.18 10.14 -5.34
N ASN A 317 10.58 11.31 -5.09
CA ASN A 317 10.02 11.65 -3.79
C ASN A 317 8.94 10.65 -3.33
N LEU A 318 7.97 10.34 -4.21
CA LEU A 318 6.89 9.38 -3.91
C LEU A 318 7.42 7.96 -3.67
N MET A 319 8.45 7.56 -4.44
CA MET A 319 9.06 6.24 -4.28
C MET A 319 9.85 6.12 -2.97
N ILE A 320 10.71 7.11 -2.66
CA ILE A 320 11.60 7.05 -1.50
C ILE A 320 10.86 7.21 -0.17
N SER A 321 9.68 7.84 -0.16
CA SER A 321 8.87 7.99 1.05
C SER A 321 8.45 6.65 1.66
N ASN A 322 8.37 5.59 0.84
CA ASN A 322 8.08 4.22 1.26
C ASN A 322 9.23 3.53 2.00
N LEU A 323 10.42 4.11 2.01
CA LEU A 323 11.56 3.59 2.77
C LEU A 323 11.25 3.42 4.27
N SER A 324 10.34 4.21 4.80
CA SER A 324 9.88 4.11 6.19
C SER A 324 9.24 2.75 6.51
N TYR A 325 8.45 2.16 5.62
CA TYR A 325 7.89 0.82 5.80
C TYR A 325 8.98 -0.25 5.87
N ILE A 326 9.97 -0.15 4.98
CA ILE A 326 11.08 -1.10 4.93
C ILE A 326 11.90 -1.04 6.23
N ILE A 327 12.24 0.18 6.67
CA ILE A 327 13.00 0.40 7.92
C ILE A 327 12.21 -0.15 9.12
N HIS A 328 10.93 0.21 9.26
CA HIS A 328 10.11 -0.23 10.37
C HIS A 328 9.88 -1.75 10.36
N GLY A 329 9.70 -2.36 9.18
CA GLY A 329 9.63 -3.80 9.02
C GLY A 329 10.89 -4.51 9.46
N LEU A 330 12.07 -4.03 9.07
CA LEU A 330 13.37 -4.60 9.49
C LEU A 330 13.60 -4.43 11.00
N ILE A 331 13.27 -3.27 11.57
CA ILE A 331 13.36 -3.04 13.01
C ILE A 331 12.46 -4.02 13.79
N LEU A 332 11.23 -4.24 13.32
CA LEU A 332 10.31 -5.21 13.91
C LEU A 332 10.87 -6.63 13.82
N ALA A 333 11.47 -7.02 12.69
CA ALA A 333 12.11 -8.33 12.53
C ALA A 333 13.23 -8.54 13.55
N VAL A 334 14.10 -7.56 13.73
CA VAL A 334 15.19 -7.60 14.73
C VAL A 334 14.62 -7.69 16.15
N TRP A 335 13.59 -6.91 16.45
CA TRP A 335 12.94 -6.95 17.77
C TRP A 335 12.35 -8.33 18.06
N VAL A 336 11.62 -8.93 17.11
CA VAL A 336 11.06 -10.29 17.25
C VAL A 336 12.17 -11.32 17.43
N LEU A 337 13.28 -11.19 16.68
CA LEU A 337 14.45 -12.05 16.80
C LEU A 337 15.05 -12.00 18.21
N ILE A 338 15.21 -10.81 18.79
CA ILE A 338 15.72 -10.63 20.16
C ILE A 338 14.79 -11.31 21.16
N MET A 339 13.48 -11.16 21.01
CA MET A 339 12.49 -11.76 21.92
C MET A 339 12.44 -13.29 21.79
N GLU A 340 12.52 -13.82 20.57
CA GLU A 340 12.59 -15.27 20.32
C GLU A 340 13.87 -15.87 20.92
N THR A 341 15.01 -15.20 20.75
CA THR A 341 16.30 -15.66 21.31
C THR A 341 16.23 -15.73 22.84
N LYS A 342 15.64 -14.73 23.49
CA LYS A 342 15.41 -14.77 24.94
C LYS A 342 14.56 -15.99 25.35
N LEU A 343 13.48 -16.25 24.63
CA LEU A 343 12.61 -17.40 24.91
C LEU A 343 13.37 -18.73 24.77
N LEU A 344 14.18 -18.87 23.73
CA LEU A 344 14.96 -20.09 23.49
C LEU A 344 16.07 -20.30 24.52
N LEU A 345 16.73 -19.23 25.00
CA LEU A 345 17.69 -19.30 26.09
C LEU A 345 17.04 -19.74 27.41
N LEU A 346 15.87 -19.20 27.73
CA LEU A 346 15.08 -19.66 28.88
C LEU A 346 14.70 -21.12 28.74
N PHE A 347 14.29 -21.57 27.56
CA PHE A 347 14.00 -22.96 27.27
C PHE A 347 15.24 -23.87 27.46
N LYS A 348 16.39 -23.45 26.94
CA LYS A 348 17.66 -24.19 27.04
C LYS A 348 18.14 -24.34 28.51
N SER A 349 17.97 -23.29 29.32
CA SER A 349 18.33 -23.33 30.75
C SER A 349 17.42 -24.28 31.53
N HIS A 350 16.10 -24.25 31.31
CA HIS A 350 15.17 -25.18 31.91
C HIS A 350 15.34 -26.62 31.45
N SER A 351 15.60 -26.82 30.17
CA SER A 351 15.88 -28.17 29.63
C SER A 351 17.06 -28.82 30.30
N LYS A 352 18.17 -28.09 30.56
CA LYS A 352 19.34 -28.59 31.31
C LYS A 352 19.00 -28.98 32.75
N GLU A 353 18.10 -28.27 33.40
CA GLU A 353 17.66 -28.62 34.77
C GLU A 353 16.82 -29.90 34.78
N PHE A 354 15.98 -30.10 33.76
CA PHE A 354 15.20 -31.31 33.56
C PHE A 354 16.06 -32.52 33.19
N GLN A 355 17.22 -32.34 32.50
CA GLN A 355 18.18 -33.39 32.16
C GLN A 355 18.91 -33.97 33.37
N LYS A 356 18.98 -33.25 34.49
CA LYS A 356 19.59 -33.74 35.73
C LYS A 356 18.78 -34.86 36.42
N HIS A 357 17.53 -35.11 35.95
CA HIS A 357 16.70 -36.23 36.40
C HIS A 357 16.91 -37.45 35.48
N PRO A 358 17.47 -38.58 35.92
CA PRO A 358 18.11 -39.61 35.10
C PRO A 358 17.17 -40.55 34.31
N LYS A 359 15.90 -40.30 34.16
CA LYS A 359 14.96 -41.30 33.61
C LYS A 359 14.19 -40.89 32.34
N LEU A 360 14.60 -39.86 31.59
CA LEU A 360 13.96 -39.56 30.30
C LEU A 360 14.90 -39.91 29.12
N PRO A 361 14.41 -40.59 28.07
CA PRO A 361 15.19 -40.88 26.88
C PRO A 361 15.66 -39.61 26.18
N GLU A 362 16.91 -39.55 25.77
CA GLU A 362 17.58 -38.47 25.08
C GLU A 362 16.85 -38.01 23.78
N HIS A 363 16.08 -38.89 23.15
CA HIS A 363 15.31 -38.61 21.95
C HIS A 363 14.17 -37.58 22.13
N VAL A 364 13.70 -37.36 23.35
CA VAL A 364 12.64 -36.39 23.65
C VAL A 364 13.19 -34.95 23.69
N LEU A 365 14.51 -34.79 23.83
CA LEU A 365 15.18 -33.51 24.01
C LEU A 365 15.84 -32.97 22.73
N SER A 366 16.10 -33.84 21.74
CA SER A 366 16.88 -33.49 20.56
C SER A 366 16.11 -33.04 19.34
N CYS A 367 14.77 -33.21 19.30
CA CYS A 367 13.95 -32.80 18.17
C CYS A 367 12.71 -31.99 18.59
N PRO A 368 12.71 -30.68 18.44
CA PRO A 368 11.57 -29.85 18.83
C PRO A 368 10.28 -30.05 18.00
N GLU A 369 10.38 -30.58 16.81
CA GLU A 369 9.29 -30.45 15.81
C GLU A 369 8.60 -31.76 15.41
N THR A 370 9.27 -32.88 15.45
CA THR A 370 8.72 -34.18 15.00
C THR A 370 8.15 -35.04 16.11
N ASN A 371 8.45 -34.76 17.36
CA ASN A 371 8.18 -35.68 18.47
C ASN A 371 6.93 -35.36 19.30
N PHE A 372 6.12 -34.39 18.93
CA PHE A 372 4.83 -34.18 19.62
C PHE A 372 3.93 -35.41 19.47
N HIS A 373 3.97 -36.06 18.31
CA HIS A 373 3.27 -37.34 18.05
C HIS A 373 3.89 -38.56 18.77
N LEU A 374 5.20 -38.50 19.06
CA LEU A 374 5.89 -39.59 19.77
C LEU A 374 5.74 -39.46 21.29
N LEU A 375 5.62 -38.25 21.82
CA LEU A 375 5.25 -38.01 23.23
C LEU A 375 3.85 -38.53 23.56
N GLU A 376 2.92 -38.40 22.63
CA GLU A 376 1.55 -38.90 22.77
C GLU A 376 1.52 -40.45 22.70
N LYS A 377 2.39 -41.09 21.91
CA LYS A 377 2.51 -42.55 21.81
C LYS A 377 3.37 -43.18 22.89
N GLY A 378 4.34 -42.46 23.48
CA GLY A 378 5.24 -42.98 24.50
C GLY A 378 4.64 -43.06 25.92
N ILE A 379 3.53 -42.38 26.17
CA ILE A 379 2.86 -42.38 27.48
C ILE A 379 2.31 -43.79 27.85
N PRO A 380 1.69 -44.56 26.92
CA PRO A 380 1.19 -45.90 27.21
C PRO A 380 2.30 -46.92 27.49
N GLU A 381 3.47 -46.79 26.86
CA GLU A 381 4.57 -47.72 27.07
C GLU A 381 5.29 -47.50 28.42
N LEU A 382 5.30 -46.29 28.95
CA LEU A 382 5.85 -45.98 30.26
C LEU A 382 4.93 -46.48 31.40
N GLU A 383 3.63 -46.48 31.20
CA GLU A 383 2.68 -47.04 32.18
C GLU A 383 2.82 -48.56 32.35
N THR A 384 3.26 -49.26 31.32
CA THR A 384 3.43 -50.71 31.38
C THR A 384 4.74 -51.16 32.05
N GLN A 385 5.79 -50.34 32.02
CA GLN A 385 7.09 -50.67 32.66
C GLN A 385 7.19 -50.32 34.15
N THR A 386 6.35 -49.40 34.67
CA THR A 386 6.50 -48.87 36.05
C THR A 386 5.55 -49.53 37.05
N ARG A 387 4.91 -50.65 36.73
CA ARG A 387 3.91 -51.29 37.60
C ARG A 387 4.44 -51.92 38.89
N ASN A 388 5.76 -51.87 39.11
CA ASN A 388 6.41 -52.59 40.25
C ASN A 388 7.12 -51.71 41.30
N ASN A 389 6.99 -50.38 41.30
CA ASN A 389 7.59 -49.54 42.35
C ASN A 389 6.59 -48.53 42.95
N THR A 390 6.38 -48.63 44.22
CA THR A 390 5.74 -47.74 45.23
C THR A 390 4.95 -46.54 44.69
N THR A 391 3.64 -46.51 44.98
CA THR A 391 2.64 -45.53 44.55
C THR A 391 2.97 -44.05 44.77
N LYS A 392 3.82 -43.68 45.73
CA LYS A 392 4.22 -42.29 46.02
C LYS A 392 5.18 -41.70 44.98
N THR A 393 6.11 -42.50 44.45
CA THR A 393 7.06 -42.06 43.44
C THR A 393 6.38 -41.88 42.07
N LEU A 394 5.39 -42.68 41.79
CA LEU A 394 4.62 -42.61 40.55
C LEU A 394 3.80 -41.30 40.42
N ASP A 395 3.19 -40.87 41.52
CA ASP A 395 2.41 -39.64 41.53
C ASP A 395 3.30 -38.37 41.41
N GLU A 396 4.52 -38.40 41.96
CA GLU A 396 5.48 -37.29 41.75
C GLU A 396 6.04 -37.29 40.34
N GLU A 397 6.33 -38.42 39.75
CA GLU A 397 6.76 -38.52 38.34
C GLU A 397 5.66 -38.05 37.36
N LYS A 398 4.41 -38.45 37.57
CA LYS A 398 3.26 -37.95 36.79
C LYS A 398 3.10 -36.41 36.89
N LYS A 399 3.24 -35.83 38.08
CA LYS A 399 3.19 -34.36 38.28
C LYS A 399 4.35 -33.65 37.59
N ILE A 400 5.55 -34.21 37.56
CA ILE A 400 6.71 -33.64 36.86
C ILE A 400 6.49 -33.69 35.33
N LEU A 401 5.98 -34.82 34.83
CA LEU A 401 5.71 -35.01 33.42
C LEU A 401 4.62 -34.02 32.92
N GLU A 402 3.54 -33.83 33.69
CA GLU A 402 2.49 -32.90 33.36
C GLU A 402 2.99 -31.44 33.38
N LYS A 403 3.81 -31.05 34.36
CA LYS A 403 4.45 -29.72 34.37
C LYS A 403 5.35 -29.48 33.15
N ARG A 404 6.07 -30.50 32.71
CA ARG A 404 6.88 -30.43 31.48
C ARG A 404 6.01 -30.25 30.25
N ARG A 405 4.92 -31.03 30.13
CA ARG A 405 3.98 -30.92 29.01
C ARG A 405 3.39 -29.52 28.87
N ILE A 406 2.95 -28.94 30.01
CA ILE A 406 2.41 -27.56 30.05
C ILE A 406 3.48 -26.56 29.61
N PHE A 407 4.71 -26.68 30.13
CA PHE A 407 5.81 -25.79 29.77
C PHE A 407 6.16 -25.83 28.27
N PHE A 408 6.25 -27.04 27.70
CA PHE A 408 6.50 -27.20 26.27
C PHE A 408 5.38 -26.60 25.41
N ALA A 409 4.13 -26.83 25.79
CA ALA A 409 2.98 -26.27 25.09
C ALA A 409 3.00 -24.74 25.09
N GLU A 410 3.36 -24.12 26.21
CA GLU A 410 3.48 -22.67 26.31
C GLU A 410 4.62 -22.10 25.46
N VAL A 411 5.79 -22.75 25.47
CA VAL A 411 6.92 -22.33 24.63
C VAL A 411 6.56 -22.42 23.15
N MET A 412 5.90 -23.50 22.72
CA MET A 412 5.48 -23.66 21.33
C MET A 412 4.42 -22.62 20.94
N LYS A 413 3.49 -22.31 21.82
CA LYS A 413 2.50 -21.23 21.61
C LYS A 413 3.19 -19.87 21.40
N LYS A 414 4.22 -19.54 22.17
CA LYS A 414 4.99 -18.30 22.02
C LYS A 414 5.80 -18.28 20.73
N ARG A 415 6.45 -19.38 20.37
CA ARG A 415 7.18 -19.49 19.09
C ARG A 415 6.26 -19.26 17.90
N TYR A 416 5.04 -19.76 17.98
CA TYR A 416 4.03 -19.52 16.95
C TYR A 416 3.66 -18.03 16.81
N CYS A 417 3.50 -17.31 17.92
CA CYS A 417 3.28 -15.86 17.91
C CYS A 417 4.45 -15.12 17.26
N PHE A 418 5.71 -15.53 17.55
CA PHE A 418 6.88 -14.93 16.91
C PHE A 418 6.94 -15.23 15.41
N SER A 419 6.53 -16.42 14.96
CA SER A 419 6.42 -16.73 13.54
C SER A 419 5.48 -15.77 12.80
N ILE A 420 4.33 -15.45 13.39
CA ILE A 420 3.42 -14.45 12.83
C ILE A 420 4.03 -13.04 12.92
N GLY A 421 4.77 -12.72 13.98
CA GLY A 421 5.52 -11.47 14.12
C GLY A 421 6.54 -11.26 12.99
N TYR A 422 7.30 -12.29 12.61
CA TYR A 422 8.17 -12.25 11.43
C TYR A 422 7.38 -12.10 10.12
N ALA A 423 6.25 -12.81 9.99
CA ALA A 423 5.39 -12.66 8.82
C ALA A 423 4.88 -11.22 8.68
N PHE A 424 4.52 -10.59 9.79
CA PHE A 424 4.12 -9.18 9.84
C PHE A 424 5.28 -8.25 9.46
N SER A 425 6.49 -8.52 9.94
CA SER A 425 7.71 -7.77 9.59
C SER A 425 7.99 -7.83 8.08
N TRP A 426 7.95 -9.02 7.49
CA TRP A 426 8.08 -9.20 6.05
C TRP A 426 6.96 -8.53 5.27
N ALA A 427 5.72 -8.59 5.78
CA ALA A 427 4.60 -7.91 5.14
C ALA A 427 4.80 -6.39 5.10
N LEU A 428 5.37 -5.77 6.14
CA LEU A 428 5.75 -4.35 6.13
C LEU A 428 6.85 -4.05 5.11
N VAL A 429 7.90 -4.88 5.04
CA VAL A 429 8.98 -4.70 4.06
C VAL A 429 8.45 -4.77 2.64
N PHE A 430 7.62 -5.78 2.35
CA PHE A 430 7.02 -5.92 1.03
C PHE A 430 6.00 -4.82 0.74
N GLU A 431 5.24 -4.34 1.71
CA GLU A 431 4.37 -3.16 1.55
C GLU A 431 5.18 -1.98 1.04
N GLY A 432 6.32 -1.67 1.68
CA GLY A 432 7.20 -0.60 1.23
C GLY A 432 7.73 -0.81 -0.19
N LEU A 433 8.10 -2.04 -0.56
CA LEU A 433 8.60 -2.35 -1.91
C LEU A 433 7.49 -2.26 -2.96
N PHE A 434 6.31 -2.79 -2.68
CA PHE A 434 5.19 -2.77 -3.62
C PHE A 434 4.60 -1.38 -3.80
N SER A 435 4.50 -0.60 -2.72
CA SER A 435 4.09 0.80 -2.80
C SER A 435 5.12 1.64 -3.56
N THR A 436 6.42 1.41 -3.36
CA THR A 436 7.48 2.02 -4.18
C THR A 436 7.29 1.73 -5.67
N LEU A 437 7.01 0.47 -6.02
CA LEU A 437 6.74 0.08 -7.41
C LEU A 437 5.46 0.73 -7.95
N TYR A 438 4.38 0.70 -7.18
CA TYR A 438 3.12 1.36 -7.57
C TYR A 438 3.33 2.82 -7.93
N HIS A 439 4.13 3.55 -7.14
CA HIS A 439 4.42 4.96 -7.37
C HIS A 439 5.28 5.24 -8.59
N LEU A 440 5.92 4.24 -9.19
CA LEU A 440 6.59 4.40 -10.48
C LEU A 440 5.61 4.77 -11.60
N CYS A 441 4.40 4.20 -11.61
CA CYS A 441 3.29 4.59 -12.49
C CYS A 441 1.95 4.33 -11.79
N PRO A 442 1.48 5.26 -10.95
CA PRO A 442 0.21 5.11 -10.25
C PRO A 442 -0.95 5.07 -11.23
N SER A 443 -1.72 4.01 -11.20
CA SER A 443 -2.92 3.85 -12.00
C SER A 443 -3.96 3.05 -11.23
N ARG A 444 -5.18 2.97 -11.75
CA ARG A 444 -6.21 2.12 -11.17
C ARG A 444 -5.77 0.65 -11.14
N PHE A 445 -5.17 0.18 -12.23
CA PHE A 445 -4.72 -1.20 -12.35
C PHE A 445 -3.53 -1.53 -11.44
N THR A 446 -2.54 -0.64 -11.34
CA THR A 446 -1.35 -0.87 -10.51
C THR A 446 -1.61 -0.77 -9.01
N PHE A 447 -2.73 -0.15 -8.59
CA PHE A 447 -3.15 -0.07 -7.19
C PHE A 447 -3.33 -1.43 -6.49
N GLN A 448 -3.64 -2.47 -7.25
CA GLN A 448 -3.73 -3.81 -6.69
C GLN A 448 -2.41 -4.28 -6.04
N PHE A 449 -1.28 -3.78 -6.51
CA PHE A 449 0.02 -4.10 -5.92
C PHE A 449 0.23 -3.31 -4.62
N ASP A 450 -0.10 -2.03 -4.61
CA ASP A 450 -0.01 -1.16 -3.43
C ASP A 450 -0.86 -1.68 -2.25
N SER A 451 -2.02 -2.27 -2.52
CA SER A 451 -2.94 -2.78 -1.50
C SER A 451 -2.71 -4.24 -1.09
N ALA A 452 -1.91 -5.00 -1.85
CA ALA A 452 -1.77 -6.45 -1.65
C ALA A 452 -1.26 -6.80 -0.25
N PHE A 453 -0.21 -6.15 0.20
CA PHE A 453 0.37 -6.42 1.52
C PHE A 453 -0.41 -5.78 2.66
N MET A 454 -1.21 -4.74 2.40
CA MET A 454 -2.17 -4.22 3.38
C MET A 454 -3.23 -5.27 3.75
N PHE A 455 -3.71 -6.07 2.77
CA PHE A 455 -4.60 -7.20 3.06
C PHE A 455 -3.92 -8.28 3.89
N ILE A 456 -2.67 -8.59 3.60
CA ILE A 456 -1.89 -9.57 4.38
C ILE A 456 -1.72 -9.06 5.82
N ILE A 457 -1.34 -7.79 6.02
CA ILE A 457 -1.19 -7.15 7.33
C ILE A 457 -2.50 -7.21 8.12
N ALA A 458 -3.62 -6.85 7.48
CA ALA A 458 -4.94 -6.92 8.10
C ALA A 458 -5.30 -8.35 8.53
N GLY A 459 -5.07 -9.33 7.65
CA GLY A 459 -5.31 -10.74 7.95
C GLY A 459 -4.39 -11.29 9.06
N LEU A 460 -3.10 -10.97 9.02
CA LEU A 460 -2.14 -11.36 10.07
C LEU A 460 -2.49 -10.75 11.43
N THR A 461 -3.04 -9.52 11.45
CA THR A 461 -3.53 -8.89 12.68
C THR A 461 -4.65 -9.73 13.33
N VAL A 462 -5.64 -10.13 12.54
CA VAL A 462 -6.75 -10.99 13.02
C VAL A 462 -6.21 -12.35 13.46
N LEU A 463 -5.33 -12.94 12.66
CA LEU A 463 -4.74 -14.22 12.97
C LEU A 463 -3.94 -14.20 14.28
N LEU A 464 -3.09 -13.19 14.48
CA LEU A 464 -2.32 -13.03 15.70
C LEU A 464 -3.18 -12.91 16.94
N LEU A 465 -4.33 -12.25 16.84
CA LEU A 465 -5.26 -12.06 17.97
C LEU A 465 -6.05 -13.31 18.34
N TYR A 466 -6.44 -14.13 17.36
CA TYR A 466 -7.41 -15.21 17.58
C TYR A 466 -6.81 -16.61 17.56
N ASN A 467 -5.63 -16.80 16.99
CA ASN A 467 -5.04 -18.12 16.82
C ASN A 467 -4.57 -18.77 18.14
N GLY A 468 -4.28 -17.97 19.18
CA GLY A 468 -3.89 -18.45 20.50
C GLY A 468 -5.06 -18.86 21.41
N ARG A 469 -6.28 -18.48 21.07
CA ARG A 469 -7.43 -18.52 21.99
C ARG A 469 -8.08 -19.90 22.16
N GLU A 470 -7.89 -20.81 21.22
CA GLU A 470 -8.49 -22.14 21.28
C GLU A 470 -7.76 -23.11 22.21
N GLN A 471 -6.48 -22.85 22.49
CA GLN A 471 -5.71 -23.66 23.43
C GLN A 471 -6.07 -23.40 24.92
N ASP A 472 -6.68 -22.24 25.22
CA ASP A 472 -6.92 -21.81 26.62
C ASP A 472 -8.17 -22.45 27.26
N ARG A 473 -9.04 -23.11 26.48
CA ARG A 473 -10.36 -23.54 26.95
C ARG A 473 -10.45 -24.95 27.51
N CYS A 474 -9.49 -25.84 27.23
CA CYS A 474 -9.56 -27.22 27.75
C CYS A 474 -8.16 -27.82 27.92
N PRO A 475 -7.56 -27.73 29.13
CA PRO A 475 -6.36 -28.51 29.44
C PRO A 475 -6.66 -30.02 29.47
N ASP A 476 -7.91 -30.44 29.65
CA ASP A 476 -8.29 -31.83 29.88
C ASP A 476 -8.91 -32.55 28.66
N SER A 477 -9.13 -31.89 27.53
CA SER A 477 -9.71 -32.58 26.37
C SER A 477 -8.62 -33.04 25.39
N ALA A 478 -8.67 -34.31 25.02
CA ALA A 478 -7.84 -34.93 23.98
C ALA A 478 -8.02 -34.32 22.56
N ASN A 479 -8.88 -33.33 22.42
CA ASN A 479 -9.14 -32.58 21.18
C ASN A 479 -8.38 -31.26 21.19
N VAL A 480 -7.05 -31.32 21.06
CA VAL A 480 -6.23 -30.14 20.76
C VAL A 480 -6.63 -29.64 19.35
N LYS A 481 -7.40 -28.57 19.29
CA LYS A 481 -7.69 -27.92 18.02
C LYS A 481 -6.44 -27.20 17.57
N TYR A 482 -5.84 -27.70 16.50
CA TYR A 482 -4.65 -27.09 15.91
C TYR A 482 -4.95 -25.66 15.42
N PRO A 483 -4.00 -24.73 15.57
CA PRO A 483 -4.12 -23.40 15.01
C PRO A 483 -4.31 -23.47 13.48
N VAL A 484 -4.90 -22.42 12.90
CA VAL A 484 -5.05 -22.32 11.44
C VAL A 484 -3.68 -22.46 10.79
N GLY A 485 -3.51 -23.42 9.90
CA GLY A 485 -2.24 -23.60 9.18
C GLY A 485 -1.97 -22.43 8.23
N ALA A 486 -0.69 -22.05 8.07
CA ALA A 486 -0.32 -20.93 7.21
C ALA A 486 -0.81 -21.11 5.76
N SER A 487 -0.70 -22.33 5.20
CA SER A 487 -1.20 -22.63 3.85
C SER A 487 -2.70 -22.39 3.73
N ASN A 488 -3.49 -22.80 4.74
CA ASN A 488 -4.93 -22.58 4.74
C ASN A 488 -5.28 -21.09 4.85
N PHE A 489 -4.55 -20.34 5.67
CA PHE A 489 -4.71 -18.90 5.78
C PHE A 489 -4.47 -18.20 4.43
N PHE A 490 -3.37 -18.49 3.76
CA PHE A 490 -3.07 -17.87 2.47
C PHE A 490 -4.04 -18.33 1.39
N LEU A 491 -4.35 -19.63 1.29
CA LEU A 491 -5.22 -20.18 0.22
C LEU A 491 -6.67 -19.73 0.36
N PHE A 492 -7.24 -19.81 1.55
CA PHE A 492 -8.69 -19.57 1.73
C PHE A 492 -9.02 -18.13 2.16
N PHE A 493 -8.04 -17.38 2.63
CA PHE A 493 -8.25 -16.00 3.06
C PHE A 493 -7.57 -14.98 2.14
N ILE A 494 -6.26 -15.07 1.94
CA ILE A 494 -5.50 -14.05 1.19
C ILE A 494 -5.73 -14.15 -0.32
N VAL A 495 -5.71 -15.34 -0.91
CA VAL A 495 -5.93 -15.51 -2.36
C VAL A 495 -7.29 -14.96 -2.81
N PRO A 496 -8.42 -15.24 -2.13
CA PRO A 496 -9.69 -14.60 -2.48
C PRO A 496 -9.63 -13.07 -2.38
N LEU A 497 -8.97 -12.50 -1.36
CA LEU A 497 -8.81 -11.05 -1.25
C LEU A 497 -8.05 -10.45 -2.44
N PHE A 498 -6.99 -11.12 -2.91
CA PHE A 498 -6.26 -10.68 -4.10
C PHE A 498 -7.11 -10.74 -5.37
N ILE A 499 -7.88 -11.82 -5.54
CA ILE A 499 -8.81 -11.96 -6.66
C ILE A 499 -9.84 -10.84 -6.63
N PHE A 500 -10.44 -10.55 -5.48
CA PHE A 500 -11.41 -9.47 -5.33
C PHE A 500 -10.79 -8.08 -5.56
N ASN A 501 -9.57 -7.86 -5.10
CA ASN A 501 -8.84 -6.62 -5.35
C ASN A 501 -8.57 -6.40 -6.84
N TYR A 502 -8.09 -7.44 -7.54
CA TYR A 502 -7.83 -7.41 -8.97
C TYR A 502 -9.09 -7.09 -9.77
N PHE A 503 -10.16 -7.84 -9.56
CA PHE A 503 -11.41 -7.63 -10.27
C PHE A 503 -12.06 -6.29 -9.88
N GLY A 504 -11.98 -5.87 -8.61
CA GLY A 504 -12.45 -4.56 -8.17
C GLY A 504 -11.78 -3.41 -8.88
N SER A 505 -10.50 -3.55 -9.26
CA SER A 505 -9.77 -2.53 -10.03
C SER A 505 -10.17 -2.49 -11.51
N LEU A 506 -10.63 -3.60 -12.07
CA LEU A 506 -10.99 -3.68 -13.50
C LEU A 506 -12.41 -3.17 -13.81
N TYR A 507 -13.38 -3.43 -12.91
CA TYR A 507 -14.81 -3.32 -13.22
C TYR A 507 -15.44 -1.92 -13.14
N ASN A 508 -14.69 -0.87 -13.14
CA ASN A 508 -15.27 0.49 -13.12
C ASN A 508 -15.48 1.09 -14.52
N SER A 509 -15.75 0.26 -15.53
CA SER A 509 -16.00 0.66 -16.91
C SER A 509 -17.51 0.82 -17.17
N ASP A 510 -17.89 1.85 -17.90
CA ASP A 510 -19.31 2.20 -18.18
C ASP A 510 -20.02 1.29 -19.22
N SER A 511 -19.39 0.21 -19.66
CA SER A 511 -19.99 -0.71 -20.64
C SER A 511 -21.05 -1.63 -20.01
N GLY A 512 -22.14 -1.94 -20.74
CA GLY A 512 -23.21 -2.81 -20.25
C GLY A 512 -22.75 -4.21 -19.86
N ALA A 513 -21.83 -4.80 -20.61
CA ALA A 513 -21.20 -6.09 -20.28
C ALA A 513 -20.41 -6.04 -18.95
N SER A 514 -19.79 -4.92 -18.67
CA SER A 514 -19.08 -4.66 -17.41
C SER A 514 -20.04 -4.65 -16.22
N LYS A 515 -21.24 -4.13 -16.34
CA LYS A 515 -22.25 -4.11 -15.26
C LYS A 515 -22.75 -5.49 -14.88
N VAL A 516 -22.94 -6.38 -15.86
CA VAL A 516 -23.33 -7.77 -15.61
C VAL A 516 -22.22 -8.50 -14.86
N LEU A 517 -21.00 -8.36 -15.32
CA LEU A 517 -19.83 -8.99 -14.70
C LEU A 517 -19.58 -8.44 -13.29
N GLN A 518 -19.80 -7.14 -13.07
CA GLN A 518 -19.77 -6.50 -11.76
C GLN A 518 -20.83 -7.09 -10.82
N GLY A 519 -22.04 -7.35 -11.31
CA GLY A 519 -23.10 -8.02 -10.54
C GLY A 519 -22.69 -9.41 -10.08
N PHE A 520 -22.12 -10.23 -10.96
CA PHE A 520 -21.56 -11.55 -10.59
C PHE A 520 -20.47 -11.46 -9.55
N PHE A 521 -19.55 -10.50 -9.72
CA PHE A 521 -18.46 -10.28 -8.79
C PHE A 521 -18.95 -9.88 -7.39
N ILE A 522 -19.91 -8.97 -7.31
CA ILE A 522 -20.54 -8.56 -6.04
C ILE A 522 -21.28 -9.73 -5.40
N GLY A 523 -21.96 -10.56 -6.18
CA GLY A 523 -22.60 -11.78 -5.70
C GLY A 523 -21.59 -12.76 -5.09
N PHE A 524 -20.46 -12.97 -5.76
CA PHE A 524 -19.37 -13.83 -5.25
C PHE A 524 -18.74 -13.27 -3.97
N LEU A 525 -18.50 -11.95 -3.91
CA LEU A 525 -17.99 -11.27 -2.73
C LEU A 525 -18.96 -11.42 -1.54
N PHE A 526 -20.26 -11.28 -1.80
CA PHE A 526 -21.29 -11.45 -0.78
C PHE A 526 -21.33 -12.89 -0.24
N ILE A 527 -21.24 -13.91 -1.13
CA ILE A 527 -21.20 -15.31 -0.73
C ILE A 527 -19.95 -15.58 0.13
N TRP A 528 -18.77 -15.11 -0.31
CA TRP A 528 -17.53 -15.27 0.46
C TRP A 528 -17.62 -14.59 1.84
N TRP A 529 -18.15 -13.38 1.90
CA TRP A 529 -18.39 -12.67 3.15
C TRP A 529 -19.37 -13.42 4.07
N LEU A 530 -20.45 -13.97 3.53
CA LEU A 530 -21.41 -14.79 4.29
C LEU A 530 -20.75 -16.05 4.86
N VAL A 531 -19.94 -16.73 4.06
CA VAL A 531 -19.15 -17.90 4.51
C VAL A 531 -18.23 -17.53 5.66
N MET A 532 -17.53 -16.39 5.56
CA MET A 532 -16.64 -15.92 6.61
C MET A 532 -17.38 -15.55 7.91
N ILE A 533 -18.56 -14.95 7.81
CA ILE A 533 -19.42 -14.67 8.97
C ILE A 533 -19.90 -15.95 9.62
N LEU A 534 -20.39 -16.91 8.83
CA LEU A 534 -20.82 -18.21 9.35
C LEU A 534 -19.66 -18.94 10.03
N TRP A 535 -18.49 -18.94 9.40
CA TRP A 535 -17.30 -19.52 10.01
C TRP A 535 -16.95 -18.85 11.34
N ALA A 536 -16.94 -17.50 11.41
CA ALA A 536 -16.69 -16.75 12.63
C ALA A 536 -17.78 -17.00 13.69
N PHE A 537 -19.06 -17.13 13.28
CA PHE A 537 -20.17 -17.43 14.17
C PHE A 537 -19.96 -18.77 14.92
N PHE A 538 -19.60 -19.82 14.19
CA PHE A 538 -19.33 -21.14 14.77
C PHE A 538 -18.02 -21.15 15.57
N LYS A 539 -16.97 -20.52 15.04
CA LYS A 539 -15.64 -20.52 15.66
C LYS A 539 -15.59 -19.77 16.99
N LEU A 540 -16.32 -18.67 17.08
CA LEU A 540 -16.41 -17.84 18.29
C LEU A 540 -17.52 -18.30 19.24
N ASN A 541 -18.22 -19.40 18.95
CA ASN A 541 -19.35 -19.90 19.74
C ASN A 541 -20.40 -18.81 20.04
N ILE A 542 -20.70 -17.98 19.03
CA ILE A 542 -21.64 -16.85 19.19
C ILE A 542 -23.03 -17.33 19.63
N ARG A 543 -23.43 -18.53 19.20
CA ARG A 543 -24.70 -19.14 19.61
C ARG A 543 -24.84 -19.24 21.14
N ASP A 544 -23.78 -19.70 21.82
CA ASP A 544 -23.82 -19.87 23.28
C ASP A 544 -23.77 -18.51 24.00
N LYS A 545 -23.03 -17.56 23.40
CA LYS A 545 -22.98 -16.17 23.90
C LYS A 545 -24.32 -15.44 23.75
N ILE A 546 -25.09 -15.72 22.66
CA ILE A 546 -26.44 -15.18 22.50
C ILE A 546 -27.36 -15.73 23.59
N LYS A 547 -27.25 -17.01 23.96
CA LYS A 547 -28.03 -17.58 25.07
C LYS A 547 -27.69 -16.92 26.39
N SER A 548 -26.39 -16.71 26.67
CA SER A 548 -25.95 -15.98 27.88
C SER A 548 -26.31 -14.49 27.83
N CYS A 549 -26.42 -13.89 26.63
CA CYS A 549 -26.90 -12.52 26.44
C CYS A 549 -28.36 -12.36 26.94
N CYS A 550 -29.21 -13.39 26.72
CA CYS A 550 -30.58 -13.42 27.25
C CYS A 550 -30.64 -13.45 28.79
N GLN A 551 -29.54 -13.80 29.45
CA GLN A 551 -29.37 -13.77 30.90
C GLN A 551 -28.75 -12.45 31.41
N TRP A 552 -28.68 -11.41 30.57
CA TRP A 552 -28.10 -10.08 30.85
C TRP A 552 -26.63 -10.09 31.33
N GLU A 553 -25.87 -11.06 30.88
CA GLU A 553 -24.43 -11.12 31.13
C GLU A 553 -23.70 -10.09 30.25
N SER A 554 -23.17 -9.05 30.90
CA SER A 554 -22.61 -7.85 30.21
C SER A 554 -21.46 -8.21 29.23
N GLU A 555 -20.65 -9.22 29.52
CA GLU A 555 -19.59 -9.69 28.67
C GLU A 555 -20.12 -10.33 27.36
N SER A 556 -21.18 -11.13 27.49
CA SER A 556 -21.80 -11.79 26.33
C SER A 556 -22.51 -10.81 25.41
N ILE A 557 -23.19 -9.79 25.98
CA ILE A 557 -23.84 -8.71 25.23
C ILE A 557 -22.80 -7.98 24.34
N CYS A 558 -21.65 -7.65 24.90
CA CYS A 558 -20.63 -6.93 24.16
C CYS A 558 -19.96 -7.77 23.07
N ASN A 559 -19.75 -9.07 23.31
CA ASN A 559 -19.20 -9.97 22.31
C ASN A 559 -20.13 -10.13 21.11
N VAL A 560 -21.44 -10.23 21.37
CA VAL A 560 -22.47 -10.28 20.32
C VAL A 560 -22.53 -8.96 19.56
N PHE A 561 -22.50 -7.82 20.27
CA PHE A 561 -22.48 -6.50 19.63
C PHE A 561 -21.26 -6.30 18.74
N LEU A 562 -20.04 -6.66 19.18
CA LEU A 562 -18.83 -6.56 18.36
C LEU A 562 -18.85 -7.50 17.17
N PHE A 563 -19.45 -8.69 17.31
CA PHE A 563 -19.65 -9.60 16.19
C PHE A 563 -20.60 -8.98 15.14
N ILE A 564 -21.74 -8.43 15.57
CA ILE A 564 -22.68 -7.75 14.68
C ILE A 564 -22.03 -6.54 14.02
N LEU A 565 -21.27 -5.74 14.76
CA LEU A 565 -20.54 -4.61 14.21
C LEU A 565 -19.54 -5.05 13.13
N GLY A 566 -18.75 -6.11 13.37
CA GLY A 566 -17.82 -6.66 12.41
C GLY A 566 -18.51 -7.23 11.16
N ALA A 567 -19.74 -7.73 11.28
CA ALA A 567 -20.54 -8.18 10.16
C ALA A 567 -21.16 -7.03 9.35
N LEU A 568 -21.61 -5.95 10.02
CA LEU A 568 -22.32 -4.85 9.38
C LEU A 568 -21.40 -3.76 8.82
N VAL A 569 -20.21 -3.55 9.40
CA VAL A 569 -19.27 -2.51 8.93
C VAL A 569 -18.91 -2.64 7.46
N PRO A 570 -18.57 -3.81 6.93
CA PRO A 570 -18.30 -3.97 5.49
C PRO A 570 -19.51 -3.62 4.63
N CYS A 571 -20.71 -4.01 5.06
CA CYS A 571 -21.95 -3.69 4.35
C CYS A 571 -22.21 -2.19 4.32
N GLY A 572 -22.03 -1.50 5.45
CA GLY A 572 -22.18 -0.06 5.55
C GLY A 572 -21.21 0.70 4.66
N LEU A 573 -19.93 0.30 4.67
CA LEU A 573 -18.92 0.87 3.79
C LEU A 573 -19.24 0.63 2.32
N PHE A 574 -19.72 -0.57 1.97
CA PHE A 574 -20.13 -0.90 0.62
C PHE A 574 -21.30 -0.01 0.15
N MET A 575 -22.29 0.24 0.99
CA MET A 575 -23.41 1.13 0.67
C MET A 575 -23.00 2.58 0.51
N ILE A 576 -22.11 3.09 1.35
CA ILE A 576 -21.63 4.47 1.30
C ILE A 576 -20.79 4.72 0.03
N TYR A 577 -19.95 3.76 -0.36
CA TYR A 577 -19.02 3.90 -1.47
C TYR A 577 -19.43 3.14 -2.74
N TRP A 578 -20.70 2.75 -2.86
CA TRP A 578 -21.21 1.97 -3.99
C TRP A 578 -20.84 2.55 -5.36
N PHE A 579 -20.76 3.87 -5.46
CA PHE A 579 -20.39 4.61 -6.67
C PHE A 579 -18.89 4.93 -6.76
N GLY A 580 -18.08 4.47 -5.82
CA GLY A 580 -16.65 4.72 -5.75
C GLY A 580 -15.80 3.60 -6.31
N ASP A 581 -14.52 3.61 -5.92
CA ASP A 581 -13.55 2.56 -6.25
C ASP A 581 -13.78 1.32 -5.38
N LEU A 582 -14.27 0.25 -6.00
CA LEU A 582 -14.58 -1.00 -5.32
C LEU A 582 -13.35 -1.60 -4.59
N ALA A 583 -12.15 -1.51 -5.19
CA ALA A 583 -10.92 -2.00 -4.57
C ALA A 583 -10.57 -1.21 -3.30
N GLN A 584 -10.77 0.09 -3.31
CA GLN A 584 -10.53 0.95 -2.14
C GLN A 584 -11.54 0.69 -1.02
N VAL A 585 -12.82 0.55 -1.36
CA VAL A 585 -13.88 0.20 -0.40
C VAL A 585 -13.58 -1.14 0.27
N PHE A 586 -13.16 -2.11 -0.52
CA PHE A 586 -12.83 -3.43 -0.04
C PHE A 586 -11.64 -3.42 0.93
N LEU A 587 -10.60 -2.66 0.62
CA LEU A 587 -9.46 -2.45 1.51
C LEU A 587 -9.90 -1.83 2.84
N PHE A 588 -10.71 -0.77 2.80
CA PHE A 588 -11.23 -0.14 4.03
C PHE A 588 -12.09 -1.08 4.85
N ALA A 589 -12.90 -1.92 4.21
CA ALA A 589 -13.68 -2.94 4.91
C ALA A 589 -12.77 -3.95 5.66
N CYS A 590 -11.70 -4.41 5.03
CA CYS A 590 -10.73 -5.30 5.68
C CYS A 590 -10.01 -4.63 6.86
N ILE A 591 -9.60 -3.37 6.72
CA ILE A 591 -8.97 -2.59 7.79
C ILE A 591 -9.96 -2.40 8.96
N ALA A 592 -11.21 -2.03 8.66
CA ALA A 592 -12.25 -1.84 9.68
C ALA A 592 -12.58 -3.15 10.42
N CYS A 593 -12.67 -4.29 9.71
CA CYS A 593 -12.83 -5.60 10.33
C CYS A 593 -11.66 -5.95 11.27
N SER A 594 -10.42 -5.62 10.86
CA SER A 594 -9.25 -5.83 11.71
C SER A 594 -9.28 -4.95 12.96
N ALA A 595 -9.72 -3.69 12.84
CA ALA A 595 -9.90 -2.78 13.97
C ALA A 595 -10.98 -3.30 14.96
N VAL A 596 -12.13 -3.79 14.44
CA VAL A 596 -13.17 -4.43 15.26
C VAL A 596 -12.62 -5.66 15.97
N ALA A 597 -11.81 -6.49 15.30
CA ALA A 597 -11.15 -7.64 15.91
C ALA A 597 -10.23 -7.25 17.07
N VAL A 598 -9.44 -6.17 16.92
CA VAL A 598 -8.59 -5.62 17.99
C VAL A 598 -9.44 -5.16 19.17
N LEU A 599 -10.52 -4.41 18.94
CA LEU A 599 -11.42 -3.94 19.97
C LEU A 599 -12.11 -5.10 20.71
N ALA A 600 -12.55 -6.12 19.98
CA ALA A 600 -13.15 -7.32 20.54
C ALA A 600 -12.16 -8.06 21.46
N LYS A 601 -10.92 -8.21 21.05
CA LYS A 601 -9.87 -8.85 21.88
C LYS A 601 -9.52 -8.01 23.08
N ALA A 602 -9.39 -6.70 22.95
CA ALA A 602 -9.09 -5.78 24.05
C ALA A 602 -10.13 -5.87 25.18
N LYS A 603 -11.42 -6.00 24.84
CA LYS A 603 -12.49 -6.16 25.82
C LYS A 603 -12.59 -7.56 26.40
N LEU A 604 -12.28 -8.60 25.61
CA LEU A 604 -12.32 -10.01 26.04
C LEU A 604 -11.09 -10.44 26.85
N CYS A 605 -9.98 -9.74 26.73
CA CYS A 605 -8.91 -9.84 27.69
C CYS A 605 -9.41 -9.19 28.97
N ASN A 606 -9.86 -10.00 29.93
CA ASN A 606 -10.35 -9.62 31.27
C ASN A 606 -9.41 -8.60 31.92
N TRP A 607 -9.36 -7.40 31.41
CA TRP A 607 -8.67 -6.28 32.05
C TRP A 607 -9.22 -6.04 33.45
N GLU A 608 -10.48 -6.38 33.69
CA GLU A 608 -11.16 -6.20 34.99
C GLU A 608 -10.71 -7.17 36.09
N LYS A 609 -10.34 -8.42 35.79
CA LYS A 609 -9.96 -9.38 36.85
C LYS A 609 -8.57 -9.14 37.42
N ASP A 610 -7.63 -8.65 36.62
CA ASP A 610 -6.28 -8.32 37.10
C ASP A 610 -6.18 -6.90 37.69
N TYR A 611 -7.17 -6.05 37.49
CA TYR A 611 -7.15 -4.64 37.89
C TYR A 611 -7.59 -4.41 39.36
N LYS A 612 -8.08 -5.41 40.04
CA LYS A 612 -8.49 -5.25 41.46
C LYS A 612 -7.32 -5.10 42.45
N CYS A 613 -6.10 -5.31 42.01
CA CYS A 613 -4.92 -5.10 42.86
C CYS A 613 -3.83 -4.34 42.15
N ASN A 614 -3.58 -3.10 42.56
CA ASN A 614 -2.46 -2.23 42.25
C ASN A 614 -2.34 -1.77 40.79
N CYS A 615 -2.83 -0.59 40.50
CA CYS A 615 -2.39 0.22 39.35
C CYS A 615 -0.87 0.47 39.46
N SER A 616 -0.05 -0.45 38.98
CA SER A 616 1.39 -0.19 38.84
C SER A 616 1.61 0.86 37.76
N ALA A 617 2.62 1.72 37.94
CA ALA A 617 3.03 2.74 36.96
C ALA A 617 3.26 2.14 35.56
N MET A 618 3.61 0.86 35.47
CA MET A 618 3.83 0.11 34.25
C MET A 618 2.54 -0.14 33.46
N LYS A 619 1.41 -0.36 34.12
CA LYS A 619 0.10 -0.53 33.44
C LYS A 619 -0.42 0.79 32.87
N VAL A 620 -0.15 1.92 33.53
CA VAL A 620 -0.49 3.26 33.01
C VAL A 620 0.35 3.57 31.76
N SER A 621 1.64 3.27 31.75
CA SER A 621 2.52 3.51 30.59
C SER A 621 2.14 2.64 29.37
N GLN A 622 1.70 1.40 29.59
CA GLN A 622 1.14 0.54 28.53
C GLN A 622 -0.13 1.15 27.94
N GLY A 623 -1.02 1.64 28.79
CA GLY A 623 -2.23 2.34 28.36
C GLY A 623 -1.91 3.58 27.53
N ILE A 624 -0.94 4.40 27.95
CA ILE A 624 -0.46 5.56 27.18
C ILE A 624 0.07 5.14 25.82
N PHE A 625 0.87 4.08 25.75
CA PHE A 625 1.41 3.58 24.48
C PHE A 625 0.28 3.18 23.52
N ILE A 626 -0.76 2.49 24.00
CA ILE A 626 -1.92 2.11 23.19
C ILE A 626 -2.67 3.35 22.69
N VAL A 627 -2.89 4.35 23.55
CA VAL A 627 -3.57 5.61 23.18
C VAL A 627 -2.78 6.35 22.10
N ILE A 628 -1.45 6.46 22.23
CA ILE A 628 -0.59 7.07 21.21
C ILE A 628 -0.70 6.29 19.90
N THR A 629 -0.72 4.95 19.96
CA THR A 629 -0.91 4.10 18.77
C THR A 629 -2.21 4.44 18.04
N VAL A 630 -3.32 4.52 18.79
CA VAL A 630 -4.63 4.86 18.21
C VAL A 630 -4.63 6.26 17.61
N ILE A 631 -4.07 7.26 18.31
CA ILE A 631 -3.94 8.63 17.79
C ILE A 631 -3.14 8.66 16.50
N THR A 632 -2.05 7.89 16.42
CA THR A 632 -1.21 7.82 15.20
C THR A 632 -1.98 7.21 14.03
N PHE A 633 -2.75 6.12 14.26
CA PHE A 633 -3.61 5.53 13.23
C PHE A 633 -4.67 6.52 12.74
N VAL A 634 -5.34 7.20 13.66
CA VAL A 634 -6.36 8.22 13.32
C VAL A 634 -5.71 9.38 12.53
N GLY A 635 -4.54 9.83 12.97
CA GLY A 635 -3.78 10.88 12.28
C GLY A 635 -3.40 10.48 10.85
N ALA A 636 -2.86 9.27 10.67
CA ALA A 636 -2.54 8.71 9.35
C ALA A 636 -3.80 8.65 8.45
N PHE A 637 -4.90 8.14 8.99
CA PHE A 637 -6.18 8.06 8.25
C PHE A 637 -6.71 9.45 7.85
N CYS A 638 -6.63 10.42 8.75
CA CYS A 638 -7.03 11.81 8.47
C CYS A 638 -6.19 12.43 7.33
N VAL A 639 -4.87 12.24 7.35
CA VAL A 639 -3.99 12.73 6.29
C VAL A 639 -4.37 12.09 4.95
N PHE A 640 -4.57 10.79 4.91
CA PHE A 640 -4.98 10.07 3.71
C PHE A 640 -6.31 10.56 3.14
N HIS A 641 -7.31 10.73 4.00
CA HIS A 641 -8.68 11.04 3.57
C HIS A 641 -8.87 12.53 3.21
N TYR A 642 -8.33 13.46 4.01
CA TYR A 642 -8.59 14.90 3.83
C TYR A 642 -7.56 15.62 2.96
N LYS A 643 -6.44 15.00 2.66
CA LYS A 643 -5.34 15.63 1.89
C LYS A 643 -4.92 14.84 0.65
N PRO A 644 -5.86 14.24 -0.11
CA PRO A 644 -5.45 13.52 -1.31
C PRO A 644 -4.80 14.48 -2.31
N THR A 645 -3.75 14.03 -2.96
CA THR A 645 -3.02 14.78 -3.99
C THR A 645 -3.31 14.29 -5.41
N THR A 646 -3.89 13.10 -5.52
CA THR A 646 -4.36 12.48 -6.78
C THR A 646 -5.62 11.66 -6.53
N ASN A 647 -6.37 11.36 -7.58
CA ASN A 647 -7.49 10.42 -7.52
C ASN A 647 -7.60 9.62 -8.81
N LYS A 648 -7.21 8.36 -8.74
CA LYS A 648 -7.22 7.40 -9.87
C LYS A 648 -8.62 6.95 -10.31
N THR A 649 -9.69 7.30 -9.57
CA THR A 649 -11.07 6.97 -9.96
C THR A 649 -11.68 8.01 -10.90
N LEU A 650 -11.08 9.19 -10.93
CA LEU A 650 -11.46 10.28 -11.83
C LEU A 650 -10.71 10.15 -13.16
N SER A 651 -11.16 10.88 -14.16
CA SER A 651 -10.36 11.07 -15.37
C SER A 651 -9.04 11.82 -15.04
N PRO A 652 -7.98 11.65 -15.83
CA PRO A 652 -6.67 12.27 -15.55
C PRO A 652 -6.74 13.78 -15.35
N GLU A 653 -7.51 14.49 -16.18
CA GLU A 653 -7.72 15.93 -16.10
C GLU A 653 -8.35 16.37 -14.76
N ASN A 654 -9.36 15.64 -14.29
CA ASN A 654 -10.04 15.94 -13.02
C ASN A 654 -9.22 15.51 -11.80
N SER A 655 -8.38 14.47 -11.94
CA SER A 655 -7.46 14.07 -10.90
C SER A 655 -6.40 15.14 -10.61
N ARG A 656 -5.90 15.83 -11.66
CA ARG A 656 -4.92 16.91 -11.55
C ARG A 656 -5.42 18.12 -10.78
N ASP A 657 -6.72 18.34 -10.70
CA ASP A 657 -7.29 19.41 -9.86
C ASP A 657 -7.00 19.23 -8.37
N LYS A 658 -6.68 18.00 -7.95
CA LYS A 658 -6.27 17.68 -6.57
C LYS A 658 -4.78 17.85 -6.32
N ASN A 659 -3.97 17.99 -7.36
CA ASN A 659 -2.53 18.15 -7.22
C ASN A 659 -2.17 19.35 -6.32
N LYS A 660 -1.13 19.20 -5.53
CA LYS A 660 -0.67 20.21 -4.55
C LYS A 660 0.83 20.34 -4.60
N GLU A 661 1.31 21.53 -4.24
CA GLU A 661 2.75 21.75 -4.06
C GLU A 661 3.33 20.86 -2.96
N CYS A 662 4.64 20.60 -3.03
CA CYS A 662 5.35 19.92 -1.97
C CYS A 662 5.25 20.69 -0.65
N THR A 663 5.08 19.98 0.46
CA THR A 663 4.84 20.58 1.79
C THR A 663 6.11 20.61 2.62
N ILE A 664 6.87 19.51 2.69
CA ILE A 664 8.06 19.37 3.54
C ILE A 664 9.32 19.45 2.69
N TYR A 665 10.26 20.33 3.04
CA TYR A 665 11.52 20.57 2.34
C TYR A 665 11.37 20.93 0.84
N GLY A 666 10.15 21.30 0.37
CA GLY A 666 9.89 21.46 -1.06
C GLY A 666 10.06 20.13 -1.86
N PHE A 667 10.05 18.98 -1.17
CA PHE A 667 10.36 17.66 -1.72
C PHE A 667 9.23 16.64 -1.49
N PHE A 668 8.67 16.55 -0.28
CA PHE A 668 7.59 15.63 0.07
C PHE A 668 6.22 16.32 0.06
N ASP A 669 5.20 15.60 -0.39
CA ASP A 669 3.80 16.01 -0.33
C ASP A 669 3.03 15.36 0.84
N TRP A 670 1.71 15.58 0.93
CA TRP A 670 0.88 15.01 1.99
C TRP A 670 0.76 13.49 1.89
N HIS A 671 0.86 12.92 0.72
CA HIS A 671 0.82 11.49 0.50
C HIS A 671 2.11 10.82 1.02
N ASP A 672 3.25 11.46 0.81
CA ASP A 672 4.54 11.03 1.37
C ASP A 672 4.53 11.04 2.91
N ILE A 673 3.90 12.08 3.51
CA ILE A 673 3.71 12.16 4.97
C ILE A 673 2.84 11.01 5.48
N TRP A 674 1.80 10.65 4.71
CA TRP A 674 0.96 9.51 5.06
C TRP A 674 1.75 8.19 5.10
N HIS A 675 2.68 7.95 4.16
CA HIS A 675 3.53 6.76 4.18
C HIS A 675 4.34 6.66 5.49
N PHE A 676 4.94 7.77 5.93
CA PHE A 676 5.66 7.80 7.19
C PHE A 676 4.76 7.52 8.40
N LEU A 677 3.62 8.21 8.51
CA LEU A 677 2.71 8.06 9.64
C LEU A 677 2.08 6.67 9.71
N SER A 678 1.68 6.11 8.56
CA SER A 678 1.05 4.79 8.51
C SER A 678 2.03 3.66 8.78
N SER A 679 3.26 3.73 8.27
CA SER A 679 4.32 2.76 8.60
C SER A 679 4.66 2.76 10.09
N PHE A 680 4.72 3.95 10.68
CA PHE A 680 4.93 4.12 12.12
C PHE A 680 3.76 3.57 12.95
N ALA A 681 2.51 3.87 12.56
CA ALA A 681 1.32 3.35 13.19
C ALA A 681 1.25 1.82 13.14
N LEU A 682 1.63 1.22 12.00
CA LEU A 682 1.68 -0.23 11.83
C LEU A 682 2.76 -0.89 12.70
N LEU A 683 3.93 -0.27 12.85
CA LEU A 683 4.97 -0.74 13.77
C LEU A 683 4.46 -0.75 15.22
N MET A 684 3.86 0.35 15.69
CA MET A 684 3.28 0.43 17.03
C MET A 684 2.14 -0.56 17.20
N GLY A 685 1.27 -0.67 16.19
CA GLY A 685 0.14 -1.60 16.17
C GLY A 685 0.60 -3.06 16.29
N ALA A 686 1.67 -3.45 15.60
CA ALA A 686 2.25 -4.79 15.71
C ALA A 686 2.67 -5.11 17.15
N PHE A 687 3.33 -4.19 17.84
CA PHE A 687 3.70 -4.38 19.26
C PHE A 687 2.46 -4.51 20.16
N VAL A 688 1.43 -3.66 19.97
CA VAL A 688 0.19 -3.73 20.74
C VAL A 688 -0.52 -5.07 20.53
N VAL A 689 -0.63 -5.54 19.30
CA VAL A 689 -1.30 -6.81 18.97
C VAL A 689 -0.52 -8.01 19.52
N MET A 690 0.81 -8.01 19.42
CA MET A 690 1.65 -9.03 20.03
C MET A 690 1.52 -9.03 21.54
N PHE A 691 1.45 -7.87 22.19
CA PHE A 691 1.22 -7.75 23.63
C PHE A 691 -0.16 -8.28 24.04
N MET A 692 -1.24 -7.92 23.33
CA MET A 692 -2.60 -8.40 23.63
C MET A 692 -2.73 -9.92 23.55
N ASN A 693 -1.87 -10.58 22.76
CA ASN A 693 -1.84 -12.04 22.65
C ASN A 693 -0.82 -12.71 23.57
N SER A 694 -0.08 -11.93 24.35
CA SER A 694 0.96 -12.45 25.23
C SER A 694 0.38 -12.77 26.60
N GLU A 695 0.31 -14.06 26.97
CA GLU A 695 0.14 -14.51 28.35
C GLU A 695 1.51 -14.73 28.97
N LYS A 696 1.63 -14.55 30.30
CA LYS A 696 2.88 -14.88 31.01
C LYS A 696 3.13 -16.38 30.91
N VAL A 697 4.35 -16.76 30.56
CA VAL A 697 4.77 -18.15 30.60
C VAL A 697 4.81 -18.59 32.07
N GLN A 698 3.97 -19.57 32.44
CA GLN A 698 3.98 -20.13 33.77
C GLN A 698 5.07 -21.21 33.85
N PHE A 699 6.16 -20.91 34.53
CA PHE A 699 7.19 -21.88 34.80
C PHE A 699 6.81 -22.71 36.02
N PRO A 700 7.02 -24.03 36.02
CA PRO A 700 6.76 -24.85 37.18
C PRO A 700 7.66 -24.38 38.33
N LYS A 701 7.06 -24.00 39.46
CA LYS A 701 7.80 -23.61 40.66
C LYS A 701 8.76 -24.74 41.05
N LYS A 702 10.03 -24.44 41.33
CA LYS A 702 10.97 -25.39 41.89
C LYS A 702 10.34 -26.01 43.13
N ALA A 703 10.22 -27.33 43.18
CA ALA A 703 9.95 -28.02 44.42
C ALA A 703 11.11 -27.69 45.40
N ILE A 704 10.82 -26.85 46.38
CA ILE A 704 11.77 -26.56 47.47
C ILE A 704 12.07 -27.90 48.12
N THR A 705 13.16 -28.50 47.72
CA THR A 705 13.72 -29.62 48.48
C THR A 705 14.15 -29.03 49.81
N ARG A 706 13.26 -29.10 50.83
CA ARG A 706 13.70 -28.97 52.21
C ARG A 706 14.76 -30.06 52.41
N ARG A 707 16.03 -29.67 52.47
CA ARG A 707 17.06 -30.49 53.02
C ARG A 707 16.69 -30.68 54.49
N TYR A 708 16.14 -31.81 54.82
CA TYR A 708 16.16 -32.27 56.19
C TYR A 708 17.62 -32.64 56.48
N THR A 709 18.35 -31.75 57.13
CA THR A 709 19.55 -32.12 57.89
C THR A 709 19.06 -32.95 59.04
N VAL A 710 19.43 -34.24 59.02
CA VAL A 710 19.48 -35.13 60.18
C VAL A 710 20.64 -34.77 61.03
#